data_016dba808e7f14687a8d5d0a9f09a96c
#
_entry.id   016dba808e7f14687a8d5d0a9f09a96c
#
_cell.length_a   1.000
_cell.length_b   1.000
_cell.length_c   1.000
_cell.angle_alpha   90.00
_cell.angle_beta   90.00
_cell.angle_gamma   90.00
#
_symmetry.space_group_name_H-M   'P 1'
#
loop_
_entity.id
_entity.type
_entity.pdbx_description
1 polymer ?
#
loop_
_entity_poly.entity_id
_entity_poly.type
_entity_poly.pdbx_seq_one_letter_code
_entity_poly.pdbx_strand_id
1 'polypeptide(L)'
;MTMKYTMILMALALLAGGRVPAQSVPEPQKQPVDYVNPNIGGIGILLTSTAPYVQYPFGMARMAPVTTPGIVDRYLADKIYGFPACPAMLMVSTGALDTDARSYASDYDHDFERATPYYYEADLQTWGVQAESTVTRDAIFYRFTFPASPHAHLVLSMAQDATLAVVGNNVVQGSRQVYGAYGRNGVPSSANQETREYFYAVFSQPVNSWRTWQGAQLGKLPEQSGGAIGYVGSLSTTAGETMDVRVGISYISVEQARSNLEEQITEGTFDQVTQKARAAWDDALGQIAFTGGSERQKTIFYTALYRSLQRMTDITEDGRYYSGYDHAVHDANGHDFYVDDGAWDTFRSMHPLQLLLNGRQQEDMIRSYVRMYQQSGWMPSFPSVSGSKAVMIGHHADEIILDAYEKGFRNFNVEAAYEAMKKNATQASMIPWTLDPMTRLGREYLQKGFFPALAYGEKETVPQVTQERRQAVSVTLETAYDDWCVGTMAKALGKTADAAYFMKLAQNYRNVFNPAIGFMAPRSADGSWVAPFDPKLGGGQGARDYFTEMDGWVYTFSVQHDVAGLIGLMGGRDRFNSRLDQLFVEQYGVPKYKFLSQFPDATGLIGLYAQGNEPSFHIPYLYDFSGEPWKTQFRVRQLLGIWYGDGPLGVPGDDDGGETSSWYVLSALGFYPVCPGSPVYEIGSPIFPRSVIRMGNGREFTIIANGDSAKNKYIQSATLNGHPLDKPWFSQAEIAKGATLVLQMGDRPNLQWGSAPEDAPPSMSTTTSDQD
;
A
#
# COMPACT_ATOMS: atom_id res chain seq x y z
N MET A 1 68.84 19.57 -53.57
CA MET A 1 68.64 18.81 -52.31
C MET A 1 67.17 18.45 -52.23
N THR A 2 66.82 17.57 -53.09
CA THR A 2 65.43 17.12 -53.41
C THR A 2 65.59 15.62 -53.65
N MET A 3 64.96 14.82 -52.82
CA MET A 3 64.63 13.42 -52.98
C MET A 3 64.60 12.72 -51.59
N LYS A 4 63.41 12.55 -51.05
CA LYS A 4 63.10 11.48 -50.07
C LYS A 4 61.73 11.68 -49.43
N TYR A 5 60.65 11.93 -50.22
CA TYR A 5 59.26 11.83 -49.70
C TYR A 5 58.32 11.31 -50.80
N THR A 6 58.59 10.13 -51.33
CA THR A 6 57.72 9.51 -52.34
C THR A 6 57.66 8.00 -52.19
N MET A 7 57.56 7.44 -50.93
CA MET A 7 57.44 6.01 -50.76
C MET A 7 56.72 5.59 -49.47
N ILE A 8 55.72 6.35 -49.02
CA ILE A 8 54.83 5.98 -47.88
C ILE A 8 53.31 6.17 -48.23
N LEU A 9 52.95 6.27 -49.46
CA LEU A 9 51.54 6.48 -49.87
C LEU A 9 50.97 5.29 -50.67
N MET A 10 51.54 4.11 -50.61
CA MET A 10 51.04 2.94 -51.34
C MET A 10 50.80 1.69 -50.50
N ALA A 11 50.72 1.80 -49.16
CA ALA A 11 50.45 0.67 -48.26
C ALA A 11 49.19 0.85 -47.39
N LEU A 12 48.30 1.81 -47.65
CA LEU A 12 47.10 2.09 -46.89
C LEU A 12 45.77 1.90 -47.69
N ALA A 13 45.80 1.24 -48.83
CA ALA A 13 44.62 1.08 -49.69
C ALA A 13 44.10 -0.37 -49.79
N LEU A 14 44.45 -1.29 -48.89
CA LEU A 14 44.01 -2.69 -48.97
C LEU A 14 43.47 -3.26 -47.63
N LEU A 15 42.91 -2.42 -46.76
CA LEU A 15 42.16 -2.86 -45.57
C LEU A 15 40.80 -2.14 -45.44
N ALA A 16 40.14 -1.84 -46.56
CA ALA A 16 38.75 -1.56 -46.58
C ALA A 16 37.96 -2.90 -46.71
N GLY A 17 38.18 -3.81 -45.76
CA GLY A 17 37.28 -4.92 -45.51
C GLY A 17 35.96 -4.34 -45.02
N GLY A 18 34.92 -4.45 -45.86
CA GLY A 18 33.58 -4.02 -45.53
C GLY A 18 33.16 -4.65 -44.19
N ARG A 19 33.03 -3.81 -43.15
CA ARG A 19 32.26 -4.18 -41.97
C ARG A 19 30.81 -4.38 -42.42
N VAL A 20 30.44 -5.64 -42.61
CA VAL A 20 29.04 -6.02 -42.61
C VAL A 20 28.48 -5.48 -41.28
N PRO A 21 27.48 -4.59 -41.27
CA PRO A 21 26.85 -4.16 -40.00
C PRO A 21 26.37 -5.44 -39.32
N ALA A 22 26.86 -5.71 -38.12
CA ALA A 22 26.31 -6.77 -37.29
C ALA A 22 24.80 -6.50 -37.24
N GLN A 23 24.00 -7.41 -37.77
CA GLN A 23 22.57 -7.38 -37.56
C GLN A 23 22.40 -7.36 -36.04
N SER A 24 21.90 -6.26 -35.51
CA SER A 24 21.48 -6.17 -34.12
C SER A 24 20.44 -7.27 -33.91
N VAL A 25 20.79 -8.27 -33.12
CA VAL A 25 19.78 -9.21 -32.62
C VAL A 25 18.73 -8.33 -31.94
N PRO A 26 17.46 -8.41 -32.32
CA PRO A 26 16.42 -7.64 -31.65
C PRO A 26 16.51 -7.91 -30.15
N GLU A 27 16.60 -6.89 -29.32
CA GLU A 27 16.49 -7.09 -27.90
C GLU A 27 15.18 -7.82 -27.60
N PRO A 28 15.17 -8.84 -26.72
CA PRO A 28 13.96 -9.54 -26.37
C PRO A 28 12.93 -8.52 -25.86
N GLN A 29 11.70 -8.61 -26.32
CA GLN A 29 10.63 -7.71 -25.91
C GLN A 29 10.44 -7.83 -24.40
N LYS A 30 10.59 -6.72 -23.68
CA LYS A 30 10.39 -6.66 -22.23
C LYS A 30 8.97 -7.07 -21.87
N GLN A 31 8.86 -7.94 -20.86
CA GLN A 31 7.61 -8.31 -20.24
C GLN A 31 7.25 -7.28 -19.13
N PRO A 32 6.00 -7.23 -18.65
CA PRO A 32 5.59 -6.32 -17.58
C PRO A 32 6.53 -6.31 -16.36
N VAL A 33 6.98 -7.48 -15.90
CA VAL A 33 7.88 -7.61 -14.75
C VAL A 33 9.28 -7.02 -14.99
N ASP A 34 9.72 -6.89 -16.22
CA ASP A 34 11.02 -6.30 -16.57
C ASP A 34 11.04 -4.76 -16.42
N TYR A 35 9.86 -4.15 -16.29
CA TYR A 35 9.73 -2.71 -16.02
C TYR A 35 9.74 -2.37 -14.54
N VAL A 36 9.52 -3.35 -13.65
CA VAL A 36 9.44 -3.07 -12.21
C VAL A 36 10.81 -2.70 -11.65
N ASN A 37 10.87 -1.55 -10.99
CA ASN A 37 12.03 -1.10 -10.23
C ASN A 37 11.65 -0.94 -8.75
N PRO A 38 11.90 -1.95 -7.88
CA PRO A 38 11.55 -1.89 -6.47
C PRO A 38 12.25 -0.78 -5.67
N ASN A 39 13.32 -0.19 -6.20
CA ASN A 39 14.05 0.92 -5.57
C ASN A 39 13.38 2.30 -5.75
N ILE A 40 12.32 2.42 -6.55
CA ILE A 40 11.52 3.66 -6.63
C ILE A 40 10.94 3.96 -5.23
N GLY A 41 11.14 5.18 -4.72
CA GLY A 41 10.70 5.58 -3.37
C GLY A 41 11.60 5.06 -2.24
N GLY A 42 12.77 4.48 -2.55
CA GLY A 42 13.74 4.03 -1.53
C GLY A 42 14.38 5.17 -0.71
N ILE A 43 14.09 6.42 -1.07
CA ILE A 43 14.34 7.63 -0.28
C ILE A 43 12.98 8.26 0.02
N GLY A 44 12.58 8.31 1.28
CA GLY A 44 11.37 8.98 1.73
C GLY A 44 11.53 10.49 1.71
N ILE A 45 10.46 11.23 1.43
CA ILE A 45 10.52 12.70 1.43
C ILE A 45 10.60 13.23 2.86
N LEU A 46 9.81 12.69 3.78
CA LEU A 46 9.83 13.01 5.22
C LEU A 46 9.57 11.78 6.09
N LEU A 47 8.84 10.79 5.58
CA LEU A 47 8.40 9.63 6.32
C LEU A 47 9.10 8.35 5.81
N THR A 48 8.43 7.22 5.81
CA THR A 48 9.04 5.91 5.56
C THR A 48 9.34 5.69 4.08
N SER A 49 10.58 5.32 3.76
CA SER A 49 10.94 4.91 2.41
C SER A 49 10.39 3.52 2.07
N THR A 50 10.14 3.26 0.79
CA THR A 50 9.81 1.92 0.31
C THR A 50 11.02 0.97 0.38
N ALA A 51 10.75 -0.33 0.44
CA ALA A 51 11.79 -1.37 0.41
C ALA A 51 11.73 -2.19 -0.88
N PRO A 52 12.87 -2.70 -1.38
CA PRO A 52 12.93 -3.55 -2.55
C PRO A 52 12.50 -4.99 -2.21
N TYR A 53 11.22 -5.19 -1.94
CA TYR A 53 10.70 -6.49 -1.57
C TYR A 53 10.78 -7.48 -2.74
N VAL A 54 11.33 -8.66 -2.44
CA VAL A 54 11.10 -9.89 -3.19
C VAL A 54 9.97 -10.62 -2.47
N GLN A 55 8.86 -10.81 -3.17
CA GLN A 55 7.64 -11.41 -2.62
C GLN A 55 6.88 -12.11 -3.74
N TYR A 56 6.10 -13.13 -3.44
CA TYR A 56 5.09 -13.64 -4.35
C TYR A 56 3.85 -12.73 -4.31
N PRO A 57 3.06 -12.55 -5.38
CA PRO A 57 1.83 -11.77 -5.29
C PRO A 57 0.97 -12.24 -4.10
N PHE A 58 0.68 -11.33 -3.16
CA PHE A 58 -0.02 -11.58 -1.90
C PHE A 58 0.62 -12.62 -0.96
N GLY A 59 1.83 -13.12 -1.26
CA GLY A 59 2.47 -14.20 -0.52
C GLY A 59 2.98 -13.78 0.86
N MET A 60 3.03 -14.75 1.79
CA MET A 60 3.48 -14.56 3.16
C MET A 60 5.02 -14.36 3.23
N ALA A 61 5.78 -15.08 2.42
CA ALA A 61 7.23 -14.95 2.37
C ALA A 61 7.65 -13.65 1.68
N ARG A 62 8.27 -12.78 2.46
CA ARG A 62 8.74 -11.46 2.00
C ARG A 62 10.21 -11.27 2.37
N MET A 63 11.04 -10.92 1.40
CA MET A 63 12.45 -10.64 1.59
C MET A 63 12.79 -9.22 1.12
N ALA A 64 13.48 -8.46 1.94
CA ALA A 64 14.28 -7.30 1.56
C ALA A 64 15.53 -7.27 2.46
N PRO A 65 16.69 -6.79 1.99
CA PRO A 65 17.85 -6.69 2.86
C PRO A 65 17.58 -5.75 4.04
N VAL A 66 18.09 -6.10 5.20
CA VAL A 66 18.02 -5.23 6.39
C VAL A 66 19.21 -4.29 6.36
N THR A 67 18.95 -3.02 6.12
CA THR A 67 19.97 -1.97 5.89
C THR A 67 20.07 -0.94 7.02
N THR A 68 19.31 -1.10 8.11
CA THR A 68 19.41 -0.26 9.30
C THR A 68 20.22 -0.99 10.39
N PRO A 69 20.83 -0.33 11.39
CA PRO A 69 20.18 0.70 12.20
C PRO A 69 20.65 2.13 11.90
N GLY A 70 19.73 3.08 12.00
CA GLY A 70 20.02 4.53 12.07
C GLY A 70 19.82 5.31 10.77
N ILE A 71 19.66 4.64 9.62
CA ILE A 71 19.27 5.26 8.35
C ILE A 71 17.88 4.81 8.01
N VAL A 72 16.93 5.77 7.94
CA VAL A 72 15.52 5.51 7.62
C VAL A 72 15.36 5.27 6.12
N ASP A 73 16.10 6.03 5.30
CA ASP A 73 16.07 5.92 3.85
C ASP A 73 16.92 4.74 3.38
N ARG A 74 16.26 3.66 3.04
CA ARG A 74 16.91 2.37 2.75
C ARG A 74 17.87 2.41 1.57
N TYR A 75 17.57 3.23 0.55
CA TYR A 75 18.42 3.40 -0.60
C TYR A 75 19.72 4.18 -0.29
N LEU A 76 19.77 4.92 0.82
CA LEU A 76 20.97 5.65 1.24
C LEU A 76 21.86 4.85 2.19
N ALA A 77 21.45 3.66 2.58
CA ALA A 77 22.23 2.81 3.47
C ALA A 77 23.41 2.19 2.72
N ASP A 78 24.57 2.17 3.34
CA ASP A 78 25.82 1.63 2.80
C ASP A 78 26.15 0.21 3.31
N LYS A 79 25.28 -0.35 4.17
CA LYS A 79 25.49 -1.67 4.79
C LYS A 79 24.24 -2.54 4.77
N ILE A 80 24.47 -3.83 4.55
CA ILE A 80 23.50 -4.90 4.80
C ILE A 80 23.86 -5.60 6.10
N TYR A 81 22.90 -5.65 7.04
CA TYR A 81 23.03 -6.30 8.35
C TYR A 81 22.54 -7.74 8.33
N GLY A 82 21.79 -8.13 7.33
CA GLY A 82 21.27 -9.47 7.14
C GLY A 82 20.06 -9.53 6.22
N PHE A 83 19.55 -10.72 6.06
CA PHE A 83 18.38 -11.05 5.25
C PHE A 83 17.31 -11.74 6.12
N PRO A 84 16.03 -11.45 5.93
CA PRO A 84 14.96 -12.09 6.70
C PRO A 84 14.94 -13.60 6.48
N ALA A 85 15.02 -14.37 7.55
CA ALA A 85 14.74 -15.81 7.55
C ALA A 85 13.54 -16.09 8.49
N CYS A 86 12.58 -15.22 8.44
CA CYS A 86 11.39 -15.02 9.26
C CYS A 86 11.07 -16.19 10.22
N PRO A 87 11.20 -15.99 11.52
CA PRO A 87 11.49 -14.74 12.22
C PRO A 87 12.99 -14.48 12.52
N ALA A 88 13.89 -15.35 12.10
CA ALA A 88 15.33 -15.17 12.25
C ALA A 88 15.88 -14.17 11.20
N MET A 89 17.08 -13.65 11.46
CA MET A 89 17.88 -12.93 10.49
C MET A 89 19.08 -13.78 10.08
N LEU A 90 19.25 -13.99 8.79
CA LEU A 90 20.35 -14.71 8.19
C LEU A 90 21.42 -13.74 7.71
N MET A 91 22.70 -14.04 7.99
CA MET A 91 23.84 -13.34 7.41
C MET A 91 24.98 -14.34 7.16
N VAL A 92 25.95 -13.93 6.35
CA VAL A 92 27.17 -14.70 6.05
C VAL A 92 28.40 -13.86 6.26
N SER A 93 29.53 -14.48 6.59
CA SER A 93 30.83 -13.82 6.71
C SER A 93 31.99 -14.75 6.37
N THR A 94 33.15 -14.18 6.11
CA THR A 94 34.41 -14.94 5.87
C THR A 94 35.51 -14.54 6.86
N GLY A 95 35.16 -13.86 7.94
CA GLY A 95 36.08 -13.33 8.94
C GLY A 95 36.05 -14.02 10.28
N ALA A 96 36.54 -13.33 11.29
CA ALA A 96 36.46 -13.80 12.67
C ALA A 96 35.00 -13.85 13.12
N LEU A 97 34.67 -14.87 13.92
CA LEU A 97 33.33 -15.01 14.46
C LEU A 97 33.04 -13.94 15.51
N ASP A 98 31.90 -13.25 15.38
CA ASP A 98 31.33 -12.35 16.37
C ASP A 98 29.82 -12.61 16.50
N THR A 99 29.23 -12.25 17.62
CA THR A 99 27.79 -12.37 17.90
C THR A 99 27.06 -11.04 17.80
N ASP A 100 27.78 -9.92 17.66
CA ASP A 100 27.18 -8.60 17.42
C ASP A 100 26.83 -8.45 15.93
N ALA A 101 25.58 -8.20 15.62
CA ALA A 101 25.09 -8.00 14.27
C ALA A 101 25.83 -6.90 13.50
N ARG A 102 26.35 -5.89 14.20
CA ARG A 102 27.15 -4.82 13.60
C ARG A 102 28.52 -5.28 13.12
N SER A 103 29.07 -6.32 13.74
CA SER A 103 30.40 -6.87 13.43
C SER A 103 30.39 -7.77 12.19
N TYR A 104 29.26 -8.38 11.83
CA TYR A 104 29.12 -9.17 10.60
C TYR A 104 28.32 -8.48 9.51
N ALA A 105 27.89 -7.22 9.68
CA ALA A 105 27.34 -6.41 8.60
C ALA A 105 28.38 -6.25 7.46
N SER A 106 27.90 -6.12 6.24
CA SER A 106 28.76 -5.93 5.07
C SER A 106 28.46 -4.60 4.37
N ASP A 107 29.49 -3.92 3.93
CA ASP A 107 29.35 -2.87 2.92
C ASP A 107 28.79 -3.47 1.64
N TYR A 108 28.00 -2.70 0.90
CA TYR A 108 27.49 -3.03 -0.44
C TYR A 108 27.37 -1.76 -1.28
N ASP A 109 27.24 -1.93 -2.59
CA ASP A 109 27.12 -0.86 -3.56
C ASP A 109 25.96 -1.19 -4.51
N HIS A 110 25.12 -0.22 -4.79
CA HIS A 110 23.99 -0.36 -5.72
C HIS A 110 24.41 -0.66 -7.16
N ASP A 111 25.64 -0.36 -7.57
CA ASP A 111 26.18 -0.76 -8.88
C ASP A 111 26.31 -2.29 -9.01
N PHE A 112 26.37 -3.00 -7.87
CA PHE A 112 26.42 -4.46 -7.74
C PHE A 112 25.18 -5.04 -7.07
N GLU A 113 24.08 -4.29 -7.10
CA GLU A 113 22.76 -4.70 -6.63
C GLU A 113 21.82 -4.94 -7.79
N ARG A 114 21.02 -5.98 -7.70
CA ARG A 114 19.90 -6.23 -8.59
C ARG A 114 18.65 -6.51 -7.77
N ALA A 115 17.65 -5.61 -7.87
CA ALA A 115 16.36 -5.76 -7.21
C ALA A 115 15.24 -5.92 -8.25
N THR A 116 14.46 -6.98 -8.12
CA THR A 116 13.25 -7.26 -8.91
C THR A 116 12.16 -7.78 -7.98
N PRO A 117 10.90 -7.88 -8.39
CA PRO A 117 9.84 -8.44 -7.56
C PRO A 117 10.06 -9.89 -7.11
N TYR A 118 10.87 -10.65 -7.83
CA TYR A 118 11.04 -12.10 -7.70
C TYR A 118 12.47 -12.53 -7.41
N TYR A 119 13.44 -11.62 -7.48
CA TYR A 119 14.86 -11.91 -7.32
C TYR A 119 15.61 -10.70 -6.78
N TYR A 120 16.50 -10.93 -5.83
CA TYR A 120 17.41 -9.94 -5.29
C TYR A 120 18.85 -10.49 -5.30
N GLU A 121 19.81 -9.64 -5.61
CA GLU A 121 21.26 -9.94 -5.61
C GLU A 121 22.02 -8.73 -5.07
N ALA A 122 23.03 -8.98 -4.26
CA ALA A 122 23.99 -7.97 -3.84
C ALA A 122 25.36 -8.60 -3.53
N ASP A 123 26.44 -7.87 -3.83
CA ASP A 123 27.77 -8.23 -3.39
C ASP A 123 28.02 -7.73 -1.95
N LEU A 124 28.22 -8.67 -1.03
CA LEU A 124 28.64 -8.40 0.34
C LEU A 124 30.14 -8.10 0.35
N GLN A 125 30.50 -6.85 0.06
CA GLN A 125 31.87 -6.44 -0.27
C GLN A 125 32.86 -6.70 0.86
N THR A 126 32.46 -6.50 2.13
CA THR A 126 33.32 -6.78 3.29
C THR A 126 33.76 -8.24 3.35
N TRP A 127 32.92 -9.16 2.90
CA TRP A 127 33.13 -10.61 2.98
C TRP A 127 33.51 -11.25 1.65
N GLY A 128 33.38 -10.52 0.54
CA GLY A 128 33.59 -11.04 -0.81
C GLY A 128 32.60 -12.13 -1.19
N VAL A 129 31.38 -12.08 -0.64
CA VAL A 129 30.32 -13.06 -0.88
C VAL A 129 29.23 -12.43 -1.73
N GLN A 130 28.80 -13.10 -2.80
CA GLN A 130 27.60 -12.75 -3.53
C GLN A 130 26.40 -13.39 -2.83
N ALA A 131 25.39 -12.57 -2.52
CA ALA A 131 24.14 -13.00 -1.91
C ALA A 131 22.99 -12.87 -2.91
N GLU A 132 22.31 -13.97 -3.17
CA GLU A 132 21.13 -14.04 -4.05
C GLU A 132 19.92 -14.54 -3.26
N SER A 133 18.71 -14.09 -3.63
CA SER A 133 17.48 -14.61 -3.03
C SER A 133 16.30 -14.61 -4.01
N THR A 134 15.42 -15.55 -3.81
CA THR A 134 14.11 -15.67 -4.46
C THR A 134 13.09 -16.24 -3.46
N VAL A 135 11.82 -16.23 -3.81
CA VAL A 135 10.74 -16.64 -2.91
C VAL A 135 9.73 -17.55 -3.60
N THR A 136 8.99 -18.29 -2.78
CA THR A 136 7.67 -18.83 -3.11
C THR A 136 6.62 -18.12 -2.26
N ARG A 137 5.40 -18.63 -2.18
CA ARG A 137 4.37 -18.03 -1.34
C ARG A 137 4.72 -18.05 0.15
N ASP A 138 5.29 -19.16 0.65
CA ASP A 138 5.51 -19.41 2.07
C ASP A 138 6.96 -19.82 2.38
N ALA A 139 7.90 -19.64 1.44
CA ALA A 139 9.30 -19.95 1.68
C ALA A 139 10.25 -18.98 0.94
N ILE A 140 11.46 -18.84 1.50
CA ILE A 140 12.53 -18.01 0.93
C ILE A 140 13.71 -18.93 0.57
N PHE A 141 14.31 -18.69 -0.57
CA PHE A 141 15.46 -19.42 -1.04
C PHE A 141 16.64 -18.47 -1.23
N TYR A 142 17.71 -18.66 -0.47
CA TYR A 142 18.98 -17.93 -0.55
C TYR A 142 20.05 -18.78 -1.20
N ARG A 143 20.92 -18.14 -1.98
CA ARG A 143 22.18 -18.68 -2.48
C ARG A 143 23.31 -17.72 -2.14
N PHE A 144 24.36 -18.23 -1.51
CA PHE A 144 25.56 -17.49 -1.20
C PHE A 144 26.75 -18.10 -1.95
N THR A 145 27.43 -17.30 -2.77
CA THR A 145 28.64 -17.70 -3.47
C THR A 145 29.86 -17.14 -2.75
N PHE A 146 30.69 -18.03 -2.23
CA PHE A 146 31.81 -17.70 -1.37
C PHE A 146 33.14 -17.57 -2.12
N PRO A 147 34.08 -16.72 -1.64
CA PRO A 147 35.48 -16.82 -1.97
C PRO A 147 36.11 -18.04 -1.30
N ALA A 148 37.37 -18.38 -1.64
CA ALA A 148 38.16 -19.35 -0.88
C ALA A 148 38.40 -18.82 0.54
N SER A 149 37.92 -19.52 1.56
CA SER A 149 38.08 -19.11 2.97
C SER A 149 38.09 -20.33 3.89
N PRO A 150 39.06 -20.41 4.82
CA PRO A 150 39.01 -21.41 5.90
C PRO A 150 38.01 -21.00 7.03
N HIS A 151 37.45 -19.80 6.98
CA HIS A 151 36.63 -19.20 8.02
C HIS A 151 35.33 -18.60 7.44
N ALA A 152 34.60 -19.37 6.67
CA ALA A 152 33.28 -18.98 6.22
C ALA A 152 32.22 -19.34 7.27
N HIS A 153 31.21 -18.50 7.43
CA HIS A 153 30.17 -18.66 8.44
C HIS A 153 28.78 -18.39 7.87
N LEU A 154 27.81 -19.19 8.31
CA LEU A 154 26.37 -18.89 8.24
C LEU A 154 25.91 -18.47 9.64
N VAL A 155 25.30 -17.31 9.75
CA VAL A 155 24.87 -16.72 11.03
C VAL A 155 23.36 -16.57 11.02
N LEU A 156 22.67 -17.16 11.98
CA LEU A 156 21.26 -16.93 12.24
C LEU A 156 21.11 -16.27 13.61
N SER A 157 20.49 -15.11 13.65
CA SER A 157 20.27 -14.35 14.88
C SER A 157 18.79 -14.11 15.13
N MET A 158 18.40 -14.10 16.38
CA MET A 158 17.02 -13.88 16.82
C MET A 158 16.98 -12.90 17.99
N ALA A 159 16.00 -12.02 17.96
CA ALA A 159 15.77 -11.04 19.02
C ALA A 159 15.02 -11.67 20.22
N GLN A 160 14.16 -10.91 20.87
CA GLN A 160 13.46 -11.27 22.11
C GLN A 160 12.47 -12.43 21.92
N ASP A 161 12.22 -13.18 22.98
CA ASP A 161 11.18 -14.23 23.10
C ASP A 161 11.18 -15.27 21.96
N ALA A 162 12.39 -15.71 21.63
CA ALA A 162 12.67 -16.65 20.57
C ALA A 162 13.03 -18.04 21.12
N THR A 163 12.82 -19.05 20.27
CA THR A 163 13.37 -20.39 20.43
C THR A 163 14.17 -20.77 19.20
N LEU A 164 15.26 -21.52 19.39
CA LEU A 164 16.10 -22.01 18.32
C LEU A 164 16.55 -23.43 18.64
N ALA A 165 16.44 -24.32 17.66
CA ALA A 165 16.93 -25.69 17.77
C ALA A 165 17.79 -26.05 16.56
N VAL A 166 18.94 -26.69 16.80
CA VAL A 166 19.87 -27.21 15.79
C VAL A 166 19.63 -28.71 15.62
N VAL A 167 19.29 -29.13 14.41
CA VAL A 167 19.03 -30.53 14.05
C VAL A 167 20.11 -31.04 13.10
N GLY A 168 21.00 -31.88 13.61
CA GLY A 168 22.16 -32.34 12.85
C GLY A 168 23.15 -31.21 12.55
N ASN A 169 23.69 -31.18 11.30
CA ASN A 169 24.66 -30.20 10.87
C ASN A 169 24.16 -29.31 9.73
N ASN A 170 22.91 -29.45 9.30
CA ASN A 170 22.36 -28.75 8.14
C ASN A 170 20.93 -28.21 8.33
N VAL A 171 20.36 -28.30 9.53
CA VAL A 171 19.02 -27.78 9.81
C VAL A 171 19.05 -26.91 11.06
N VAL A 172 18.41 -25.77 10.99
CA VAL A 172 18.10 -24.89 12.12
C VAL A 172 16.63 -24.50 12.04
N GLN A 173 15.92 -24.63 13.16
CA GLN A 173 14.50 -24.30 13.24
C GLN A 173 14.20 -23.53 14.52
N GLY A 174 13.06 -22.87 14.57
CA GLY A 174 12.68 -22.12 15.75
C GLY A 174 11.44 -21.28 15.57
N SER A 175 11.22 -20.41 16.53
CA SER A 175 10.08 -19.49 16.52
C SER A 175 10.39 -18.23 17.30
N ARG A 176 9.65 -17.19 17.04
CA ARG A 176 9.66 -15.94 17.80
C ARG A 176 8.24 -15.48 18.05
N GLN A 177 8.02 -14.84 19.18
CA GLN A 177 6.77 -14.16 19.43
C GLN A 177 6.61 -12.95 18.51
N VAL A 178 5.45 -12.83 17.87
CA VAL A 178 5.07 -11.63 17.11
C VAL A 178 4.47 -10.64 18.09
N TYR A 179 5.13 -9.52 18.27
CA TYR A 179 4.57 -8.42 19.04
C TYR A 179 3.66 -7.61 18.13
N GLY A 180 2.41 -7.45 18.54
CA GLY A 180 1.50 -6.53 17.86
C GLY A 180 2.10 -5.13 17.82
N ALA A 181 2.02 -4.46 16.69
CA ALA A 181 2.49 -3.09 16.59
C ALA A 181 1.75 -2.23 17.62
N TYR A 182 2.53 -1.54 18.44
CA TYR A 182 2.16 -0.42 19.28
C TYR A 182 0.84 -0.54 20.07
N GLY A 183 0.89 -1.26 21.17
CA GLY A 183 0.05 -0.93 22.30
C GLY A 183 0.38 0.50 22.79
N ARG A 184 -0.56 1.14 23.47
CA ARG A 184 -0.41 2.47 24.10
C ARG A 184 0.98 2.61 24.73
N ASN A 185 1.75 3.61 24.35
CA ASN A 185 3.10 3.92 24.88
C ASN A 185 4.21 2.91 24.54
N GLY A 186 4.14 2.18 23.44
CA GLY A 186 5.17 1.20 23.05
C GLY A 186 5.19 -0.05 23.92
N VAL A 187 4.18 -0.26 24.77
CA VAL A 187 3.98 -1.50 25.53
C VAL A 187 3.18 -2.45 24.65
N PRO A 188 3.64 -3.70 24.41
CA PRO A 188 2.85 -4.70 23.71
C PRO A 188 1.48 -4.87 24.40
N SER A 189 0.40 -4.88 23.64
CA SER A 189 -0.91 -5.18 24.21
C SER A 189 -0.87 -6.62 24.73
N SER A 190 -1.39 -6.84 25.94
CA SER A 190 -1.43 -8.18 26.54
C SER A 190 -2.23 -9.20 25.73
N ALA A 191 -3.08 -8.75 24.82
CA ALA A 191 -3.85 -9.60 23.91
C ALA A 191 -3.00 -10.27 22.83
N ASN A 192 -1.79 -9.79 22.54
CA ASN A 192 -0.96 -10.24 21.41
C ASN A 192 0.19 -11.15 21.82
N GLN A 193 0.22 -11.67 23.04
CA GLN A 193 1.36 -12.46 23.56
C GLN A 193 1.40 -13.91 23.04
N GLU A 194 0.37 -14.38 22.37
CA GLU A 194 0.26 -15.79 21.96
C GLU A 194 0.64 -16.05 20.50
N THR A 195 0.65 -15.03 19.65
CA THR A 195 1.00 -15.19 18.24
C THR A 195 2.49 -15.45 18.07
N ARG A 196 2.83 -16.51 17.36
CA ARG A 196 4.22 -16.85 17.03
C ARG A 196 4.41 -17.01 15.53
N GLU A 197 5.59 -16.67 15.08
CA GLU A 197 6.11 -16.93 13.76
C GLU A 197 7.15 -18.04 13.86
N TYR A 198 7.10 -19.02 12.99
CA TYR A 198 7.94 -20.21 12.98
C TYR A 198 8.76 -20.29 11.71
N PHE A 199 9.96 -20.86 11.80
CA PHE A 199 10.80 -21.13 10.64
C PHE A 199 11.45 -22.50 10.68
N TYR A 200 11.74 -23.03 9.50
CA TYR A 200 12.52 -24.22 9.27
C TYR A 200 13.54 -23.96 8.17
N ALA A 201 14.84 -23.88 8.52
CA ALA A 201 15.93 -23.55 7.61
C ALA A 201 16.78 -24.79 7.32
N VAL A 202 17.01 -25.07 6.03
CA VAL A 202 17.82 -26.21 5.55
C VAL A 202 18.97 -25.68 4.71
N PHE A 203 20.20 -26.12 5.04
CA PHE A 203 21.41 -25.83 4.28
C PHE A 203 21.66 -26.94 3.26
N SER A 204 22.12 -26.59 2.05
CA SER A 204 22.36 -27.54 0.96
C SER A 204 23.47 -28.55 1.26
N GLN A 205 24.37 -28.21 2.19
CA GLN A 205 25.42 -29.10 2.68
C GLN A 205 25.62 -28.91 4.19
N PRO A 206 26.10 -29.96 4.91
CA PRO A 206 26.38 -29.84 6.32
C PRO A 206 27.51 -28.85 6.61
N VAL A 207 27.38 -28.09 7.70
CA VAL A 207 28.49 -27.27 8.21
C VAL A 207 29.55 -28.16 8.88
N ASN A 208 30.80 -27.73 8.86
CA ASN A 208 31.92 -28.46 9.48
C ASN A 208 31.80 -28.51 11.00
N SER A 209 31.30 -27.42 11.58
CA SER A 209 31.01 -27.30 13.01
C SER A 209 30.00 -26.20 13.23
N TRP A 210 29.31 -26.23 14.36
CA TRP A 210 28.39 -25.17 14.74
C TRP A 210 28.56 -24.78 16.21
N ARG A 211 28.16 -23.57 16.51
CA ARG A 211 28.00 -23.01 17.85
C ARG A 211 26.67 -22.25 17.95
N THR A 212 26.25 -22.03 19.16
CA THR A 212 25.10 -21.20 19.49
C THR A 212 25.54 -20.15 20.49
N TRP A 213 24.76 -19.08 20.63
CA TRP A 213 25.03 -18.06 21.64
C TRP A 213 23.74 -17.59 22.33
N GLN A 214 23.90 -17.10 23.55
CA GLN A 214 22.89 -16.37 24.31
C GLN A 214 23.52 -15.10 24.88
N GLY A 215 22.98 -13.94 24.51
CA GLY A 215 23.69 -12.66 24.77
C GLY A 215 25.08 -12.66 24.12
N ALA A 216 26.13 -12.37 24.90
CA ALA A 216 27.52 -12.41 24.42
C ALA A 216 28.22 -13.78 24.64
N GLN A 217 27.52 -14.80 25.15
CA GLN A 217 28.13 -16.07 25.51
C GLN A 217 27.98 -17.11 24.40
N LEU A 218 29.11 -17.51 23.83
CA LEU A 218 29.20 -18.62 22.87
C LEU A 218 29.17 -19.96 23.60
N GLY A 219 28.35 -20.87 23.10
CA GLY A 219 28.19 -22.23 23.61
C GLY A 219 28.00 -23.25 22.49
N LYS A 220 27.57 -24.44 22.84
CA LYS A 220 27.18 -25.51 21.92
C LYS A 220 25.92 -26.21 22.44
N LEU A 221 24.89 -25.45 22.72
CA LEU A 221 23.59 -25.96 23.13
C LEU A 221 22.72 -26.19 21.89
N PRO A 222 22.20 -27.42 21.67
CA PRO A 222 21.37 -27.71 20.50
C PRO A 222 20.01 -27.00 20.57
N GLU A 223 19.55 -26.62 21.74
CA GLU A 223 18.30 -25.90 21.96
C GLU A 223 18.53 -24.68 22.84
N GLN A 224 17.89 -23.57 22.47
CA GLN A 224 17.96 -22.33 23.21
C GLN A 224 16.61 -21.61 23.22
N SER A 225 16.39 -20.80 24.24
CA SER A 225 15.21 -19.94 24.35
C SER A 225 15.57 -18.63 25.06
N GLY A 226 14.89 -17.55 24.71
CA GLY A 226 15.04 -16.24 25.33
C GLY A 226 15.33 -15.13 24.35
N GLY A 227 15.99 -14.07 24.82
CA GLY A 227 16.39 -12.92 23.98
C GLY A 227 17.84 -13.02 23.52
N ALA A 228 18.14 -12.39 22.38
CA ALA A 228 19.49 -12.31 21.80
C ALA A 228 20.17 -13.69 21.67
N ILE A 229 19.46 -14.65 21.09
CA ILE A 229 19.97 -16.01 20.82
C ILE A 229 20.37 -16.13 19.34
N GLY A 230 21.24 -17.08 19.04
CA GLY A 230 21.58 -17.34 17.64
C GLY A 230 22.42 -18.58 17.42
N TYR A 231 22.71 -18.81 16.16
CA TYR A 231 23.45 -19.94 15.61
C TYR A 231 24.53 -19.44 14.66
N VAL A 232 25.67 -20.12 14.68
CA VAL A 232 26.71 -19.98 13.67
C VAL A 232 27.18 -21.36 13.21
N GLY A 233 27.06 -21.59 11.92
CA GLY A 233 27.65 -22.72 11.21
C GLY A 233 28.98 -22.30 10.57
N SER A 234 30.07 -23.02 10.84
CA SER A 234 31.39 -22.75 10.29
C SER A 234 31.71 -23.70 9.14
N LEU A 235 32.31 -23.15 8.07
CA LEU A 235 32.64 -23.82 6.81
C LEU A 235 34.04 -23.51 6.41
N SER A 236 34.61 -24.35 5.55
CA SER A 236 35.77 -24.02 4.73
C SER A 236 35.33 -24.06 3.28
N THR A 237 35.54 -22.99 2.56
CA THR A 237 35.07 -22.82 1.18
C THR A 237 36.17 -22.69 0.18
N THR A 238 35.92 -23.14 -1.04
CA THR A 238 36.75 -22.87 -2.25
C THR A 238 36.15 -21.68 -3.00
N ALA A 239 36.95 -21.05 -3.87
CA ALA A 239 36.47 -19.91 -4.67
C ALA A 239 35.32 -20.34 -5.61
N GLY A 240 34.18 -19.62 -5.54
CA GLY A 240 32.99 -19.90 -6.32
C GLY A 240 32.09 -21.00 -5.74
N GLU A 241 32.41 -21.50 -4.54
CA GLU A 241 31.54 -22.48 -3.87
C GLU A 241 30.26 -21.86 -3.41
N THR A 242 29.14 -22.54 -3.68
CA THR A 242 27.79 -22.06 -3.31
C THR A 242 27.25 -22.79 -2.09
N MET A 243 26.55 -22.03 -1.25
CA MET A 243 25.74 -22.53 -0.16
C MET A 243 24.29 -22.05 -0.35
N ASP A 244 23.39 -22.97 -0.62
CA ASP A 244 21.97 -22.71 -0.66
C ASP A 244 21.37 -22.84 0.75
N VAL A 245 20.50 -21.86 1.12
CA VAL A 245 19.73 -21.89 2.37
C VAL A 245 18.25 -21.72 2.01
N ARG A 246 17.44 -22.71 2.38
CA ARG A 246 16.00 -22.75 2.13
C ARG A 246 15.29 -22.55 3.43
N VAL A 247 14.34 -21.62 3.50
CA VAL A 247 13.64 -21.26 4.73
C VAL A 247 12.15 -21.33 4.49
N GLY A 248 11.48 -22.31 5.11
CA GLY A 248 10.02 -22.32 5.23
C GLY A 248 9.58 -21.49 6.42
N ILE A 249 8.48 -20.77 6.27
CA ILE A 249 7.88 -19.94 7.33
C ILE A 249 6.45 -20.37 7.60
N SER A 250 5.95 -20.11 8.82
CA SER A 250 4.60 -20.46 9.23
C SER A 250 4.14 -19.63 10.43
N TYR A 251 2.82 -19.42 10.54
CA TYR A 251 2.19 -18.92 11.76
C TYR A 251 1.52 -20.05 12.58
N ILE A 252 1.58 -21.30 12.10
CA ILE A 252 0.95 -22.46 12.74
C ILE A 252 1.95 -23.22 13.63
N SER A 253 3.05 -23.71 13.05
CA SER A 253 4.07 -24.48 13.77
C SER A 253 5.37 -24.63 12.98
N VAL A 254 6.42 -25.16 13.63
CA VAL A 254 7.68 -25.53 12.96
C VAL A 254 7.45 -26.66 11.94
N GLU A 255 6.59 -27.63 12.26
CA GLU A 255 6.23 -28.73 11.35
C GLU A 255 5.51 -28.20 10.10
N GLN A 256 4.65 -27.18 10.26
CA GLN A 256 4.00 -26.54 9.13
C GLN A 256 5.01 -25.73 8.29
N ALA A 257 5.94 -25.00 8.92
CA ALA A 257 7.02 -24.32 8.21
C ALA A 257 7.87 -25.28 7.38
N ARG A 258 8.13 -26.49 7.92
CA ARG A 258 8.77 -27.57 7.18
C ARG A 258 7.91 -28.07 6.02
N SER A 259 6.61 -28.31 6.22
CA SER A 259 5.69 -28.74 5.17
C SER A 259 5.64 -27.73 4.03
N ASN A 260 5.47 -26.43 4.36
CA ASN A 260 5.47 -25.35 3.39
C ASN A 260 6.75 -25.33 2.52
N LEU A 261 7.91 -25.52 3.16
CA LEU A 261 9.18 -25.63 2.45
C LEU A 261 9.23 -26.85 1.52
N GLU A 262 8.89 -28.03 2.06
CA GLU A 262 8.95 -29.29 1.31
C GLU A 262 8.00 -29.30 0.12
N GLU A 263 6.82 -28.74 0.22
CA GLU A 263 5.86 -28.66 -0.88
C GLU A 263 6.29 -27.69 -1.97
N GLN A 264 6.88 -26.55 -1.61
CA GLN A 264 7.11 -25.46 -2.56
C GLN A 264 8.51 -25.45 -3.17
N ILE A 265 9.53 -26.00 -2.49
CA ILE A 265 10.95 -25.91 -2.93
C ILE A 265 11.65 -27.29 -3.00
N THR A 266 11.03 -28.41 -2.60
CA THR A 266 11.75 -29.70 -2.40
C THR A 266 12.60 -30.16 -3.57
N GLU A 267 12.14 -30.10 -4.81
CA GLU A 267 12.84 -30.60 -6.00
C GLU A 267 13.31 -29.49 -6.96
N GLY A 268 13.11 -28.21 -6.58
CA GLY A 268 13.45 -27.06 -7.42
C GLY A 268 14.89 -26.58 -7.19
N THR A 269 15.61 -26.33 -8.28
CA THR A 269 16.83 -25.53 -8.23
C THR A 269 16.46 -24.09 -7.94
N PHE A 270 17.42 -23.29 -7.46
CA PHE A 270 17.26 -21.85 -7.25
C PHE A 270 16.69 -21.15 -8.50
N ASP A 271 17.23 -21.45 -9.67
CA ASP A 271 16.80 -20.85 -10.93
C ASP A 271 15.37 -21.22 -11.30
N GLN A 272 14.95 -22.46 -11.03
CA GLN A 272 13.56 -22.89 -11.27
C GLN A 272 12.57 -22.17 -10.36
N VAL A 273 12.91 -21.98 -9.10
CA VAL A 273 12.08 -21.19 -8.16
C VAL A 273 12.00 -19.74 -8.61
N THR A 274 13.13 -19.14 -8.99
CA THR A 274 13.20 -17.77 -9.54
C THR A 274 12.32 -17.61 -10.78
N GLN A 275 12.36 -18.58 -11.70
CA GLN A 275 11.51 -18.55 -12.90
C GLN A 275 10.02 -18.66 -12.58
N LYS A 276 9.63 -19.49 -11.60
CA LYS A 276 8.24 -19.60 -11.14
C LYS A 276 7.76 -18.29 -10.51
N ALA A 277 8.56 -17.68 -9.66
CA ALA A 277 8.24 -16.38 -9.05
C ALA A 277 8.12 -15.27 -10.09
N ARG A 278 9.04 -15.25 -11.08
CA ARG A 278 8.96 -14.33 -12.23
C ARG A 278 7.66 -14.51 -13.02
N ALA A 279 7.30 -15.76 -13.34
CA ALA A 279 6.09 -16.05 -14.12
C ALA A 279 4.82 -15.64 -13.39
N ALA A 280 4.76 -15.79 -12.06
CA ALA A 280 3.64 -15.32 -11.24
C ALA A 280 3.47 -13.80 -11.32
N TRP A 281 4.56 -13.06 -11.27
CA TRP A 281 4.53 -11.61 -11.46
C TRP A 281 4.21 -11.19 -12.88
N ASP A 282 4.71 -11.89 -13.91
CA ASP A 282 4.33 -11.62 -15.31
C ASP A 282 2.84 -11.80 -15.54
N ASP A 283 2.20 -12.82 -14.95
CA ASP A 283 0.75 -13.02 -15.06
C ASP A 283 -0.03 -11.92 -14.29
N ALA A 284 0.38 -11.62 -13.07
CA ALA A 284 -0.29 -10.62 -12.23
C ALA A 284 -0.19 -9.21 -12.85
N LEU A 285 0.99 -8.78 -13.27
CA LEU A 285 1.22 -7.47 -13.89
C LEU A 285 0.66 -7.41 -15.32
N GLY A 286 0.68 -8.53 -16.03
CA GLY A 286 0.13 -8.68 -17.39
C GLY A 286 -1.39 -8.56 -17.48
N GLN A 287 -2.11 -8.41 -16.36
CA GLN A 287 -3.52 -8.06 -16.37
C GLN A 287 -3.78 -6.68 -16.98
N ILE A 288 -2.79 -5.79 -16.99
CA ILE A 288 -2.88 -4.48 -17.62
C ILE A 288 -1.78 -4.36 -18.68
N ALA A 289 -2.19 -4.15 -19.92
CA ALA A 289 -1.30 -4.01 -21.07
C ALA A 289 -1.50 -2.66 -21.77
N PHE A 290 -0.42 -2.08 -22.29
CA PHE A 290 -0.47 -0.81 -23.02
C PHE A 290 0.06 -0.90 -24.45
N THR A 291 -0.41 0.05 -25.25
CA THR A 291 0.23 0.43 -26.51
C THR A 291 0.73 1.87 -26.38
N GLY A 292 1.98 2.13 -26.72
CA GLY A 292 2.61 3.44 -26.55
C GLY A 292 3.14 3.66 -25.11
N GLY A 293 3.32 4.93 -24.75
CA GLY A 293 3.98 5.33 -23.51
C GLY A 293 5.52 5.22 -23.58
N SER A 294 6.21 6.01 -22.77
CA SER A 294 7.67 5.96 -22.63
C SER A 294 8.08 4.82 -21.71
N GLU A 295 9.34 4.39 -21.80
CA GLU A 295 9.93 3.41 -20.87
C GLU A 295 9.77 3.88 -19.41
N ARG A 296 10.04 5.17 -19.16
CA ARG A 296 9.82 5.78 -17.85
C ARG A 296 8.39 5.62 -17.34
N GLN A 297 7.39 5.91 -18.17
CA GLN A 297 5.97 5.76 -17.77
C GLN A 297 5.62 4.31 -17.44
N LYS A 298 6.11 3.36 -18.23
CA LYS A 298 5.91 1.93 -17.99
C LYS A 298 6.60 1.48 -16.70
N THR A 299 7.83 1.93 -16.44
CA THR A 299 8.58 1.63 -15.22
C THR A 299 7.82 2.11 -13.99
N ILE A 300 7.36 3.37 -13.97
CA ILE A 300 6.58 3.91 -12.85
C ILE A 300 5.26 3.10 -12.68
N PHE A 301 4.55 2.85 -13.79
CA PHE A 301 3.26 2.16 -13.75
C PHE A 301 3.35 0.73 -13.23
N TYR A 302 4.25 -0.08 -13.80
CA TYR A 302 4.37 -1.48 -13.38
C TYR A 302 4.99 -1.61 -11.98
N THR A 303 5.81 -0.64 -11.54
CA THR A 303 6.28 -0.60 -10.15
C THR A 303 5.14 -0.24 -9.19
N ALA A 304 4.28 0.71 -9.55
CA ALA A 304 3.09 1.03 -8.76
C ALA A 304 2.12 -0.16 -8.71
N LEU A 305 1.85 -0.81 -9.85
CA LEU A 305 1.01 -2.00 -9.89
C LEU A 305 1.59 -3.16 -9.05
N TYR A 306 2.91 -3.39 -9.09
CA TYR A 306 3.58 -4.36 -8.24
C TYR A 306 3.32 -4.08 -6.75
N ARG A 307 3.40 -2.83 -6.29
CA ARG A 307 3.13 -2.46 -4.91
C ARG A 307 1.66 -2.65 -4.52
N SER A 308 0.75 -2.35 -5.41
CA SER A 308 -0.69 -2.59 -5.21
C SER A 308 -1.05 -4.07 -5.02
N LEU A 309 -0.15 -5.01 -5.38
CA LEU A 309 -0.35 -6.46 -5.29
C LEU A 309 0.51 -7.11 -4.18
N GLN A 310 1.06 -6.31 -3.26
CA GLN A 310 1.86 -6.81 -2.12
C GLN A 310 1.03 -7.07 -0.87
N ARG A 311 -0.11 -6.41 -0.72
CA ARG A 311 -1.05 -6.49 0.41
C ARG A 311 -2.48 -6.67 -0.10
N MET A 312 -3.40 -7.21 0.66
CA MET A 312 -3.19 -7.92 1.94
C MET A 312 -2.38 -9.20 1.74
N THR A 313 -1.85 -9.74 2.84
CA THR A 313 -1.03 -10.95 2.82
C THR A 313 -1.88 -12.18 3.10
N ASP A 314 -1.85 -13.17 2.20
CA ASP A 314 -2.43 -14.50 2.40
C ASP A 314 -1.55 -15.30 3.36
N ILE A 315 -2.12 -15.73 4.49
CA ILE A 315 -1.48 -16.58 5.49
C ILE A 315 -2.12 -17.97 5.58
N THR A 316 -2.76 -18.41 4.53
CA THR A 316 -3.35 -19.74 4.44
C THR A 316 -2.27 -20.76 4.15
N GLU A 317 -2.13 -21.74 5.04
CA GLU A 317 -1.11 -22.77 5.02
C GLU A 317 -1.79 -24.14 4.96
N ASP A 318 -1.66 -24.87 3.87
CA ASP A 318 -2.23 -26.22 3.68
C ASP A 318 -3.73 -26.27 4.04
N GLY A 319 -4.49 -25.29 3.53
CA GLY A 319 -5.94 -25.17 3.75
C GLY A 319 -6.35 -24.77 5.16
N ARG A 320 -5.41 -24.33 6.01
CA ARG A 320 -5.62 -23.83 7.38
C ARG A 320 -4.99 -22.45 7.55
N TYR A 321 -5.37 -21.75 8.62
CA TYR A 321 -4.74 -20.49 9.00
C TYR A 321 -4.74 -20.31 10.53
N TYR A 322 -3.74 -19.62 11.05
CA TYR A 322 -3.75 -19.15 12.44
C TYR A 322 -4.47 -17.79 12.51
N SER A 323 -5.33 -17.62 13.51
CA SER A 323 -5.97 -16.34 13.80
C SER A 323 -5.48 -15.74 15.13
N GLY A 324 -4.95 -14.53 15.09
CA GLY A 324 -4.65 -13.76 16.30
C GLY A 324 -5.88 -13.11 16.94
N TYR A 325 -7.08 -13.36 16.42
CA TYR A 325 -8.34 -12.80 16.94
C TYR A 325 -8.97 -13.69 18.01
N ASP A 326 -8.69 -14.98 17.99
CA ASP A 326 -9.10 -15.97 19.02
C ASP A 326 -7.97 -16.94 19.41
N HIS A 327 -6.76 -16.71 18.88
CA HIS A 327 -5.54 -17.49 19.13
C HIS A 327 -5.66 -18.97 18.77
N ALA A 328 -6.38 -19.27 17.70
CA ALA A 328 -6.64 -20.64 17.27
C ALA A 328 -6.27 -20.86 15.79
N VAL A 329 -6.03 -22.12 15.43
CA VAL A 329 -5.88 -22.56 14.04
C VAL A 329 -7.25 -23.00 13.52
N HIS A 330 -7.62 -22.52 12.34
CA HIS A 330 -8.89 -22.78 11.68
C HIS A 330 -8.71 -23.39 10.31
N ASP A 331 -9.72 -24.15 9.86
CA ASP A 331 -9.83 -24.58 8.46
C ASP A 331 -10.23 -23.40 7.58
N ALA A 332 -9.54 -23.23 6.48
CA ALA A 332 -9.81 -22.18 5.51
C ALA A 332 -11.09 -22.42 4.68
N ASN A 333 -11.55 -23.68 4.61
CA ASN A 333 -12.77 -24.10 3.89
C ASN A 333 -12.77 -23.69 2.40
N GLY A 334 -11.60 -23.75 1.76
CA GLY A 334 -11.43 -23.41 0.33
C GLY A 334 -11.40 -21.92 0.02
N HIS A 335 -11.22 -21.09 1.04
CA HIS A 335 -11.13 -19.61 0.93
C HIS A 335 -9.95 -19.10 1.74
N ASP A 336 -9.05 -18.41 1.10
CA ASP A 336 -7.83 -17.93 1.72
C ASP A 336 -8.11 -16.88 2.82
N PHE A 337 -7.22 -16.81 3.82
CA PHE A 337 -7.31 -15.88 4.94
C PHE A 337 -6.21 -14.83 4.83
N TYR A 338 -6.64 -13.58 4.71
CA TYR A 338 -5.79 -12.42 4.48
C TYR A 338 -5.66 -11.56 5.74
N VAL A 339 -4.45 -11.07 5.97
CA VAL A 339 -4.10 -10.13 7.05
C VAL A 339 -3.24 -8.99 6.50
N ASP A 340 -2.81 -8.07 7.36
CA ASP A 340 -1.90 -6.97 7.05
C ASP A 340 -2.52 -5.94 6.11
N ASP A 341 -3.51 -5.22 6.65
CA ASP A 341 -4.17 -4.10 5.97
C ASP A 341 -4.18 -2.83 6.83
N GLY A 342 -4.28 -1.70 6.16
CA GLY A 342 -4.54 -0.38 6.72
C GLY A 342 -5.81 0.20 6.09
N ALA A 343 -6.99 -0.20 6.60
CA ALA A 343 -8.25 0.13 5.92
C ALA A 343 -8.48 1.63 5.75
N TRP A 344 -7.96 2.48 6.65
CA TRP A 344 -8.04 3.95 6.52
C TRP A 344 -7.36 4.46 5.24
N ASP A 345 -6.26 3.81 4.84
CA ASP A 345 -5.52 4.13 3.63
C ASP A 345 -6.15 3.43 2.41
N THR A 346 -6.23 2.10 2.47
CA THR A 346 -6.40 1.20 1.33
C THR A 346 -7.82 1.16 0.75
N PHE A 347 -8.83 1.61 1.49
CA PHE A 347 -10.22 1.62 0.99
C PHE A 347 -10.41 2.52 -0.23
N ARG A 348 -9.55 3.56 -0.40
CA ARG A 348 -9.73 4.63 -1.38
C ARG A 348 -9.43 4.20 -2.81
N SER A 349 -8.34 3.44 -3.04
CA SER A 349 -7.96 2.99 -4.38
C SER A 349 -7.44 1.55 -4.45
N MET A 350 -6.73 1.05 -3.42
CA MET A 350 -6.15 -0.30 -3.46
C MET A 350 -7.25 -1.36 -3.54
N HIS A 351 -8.22 -1.37 -2.64
CA HIS A 351 -9.33 -2.33 -2.69
C HIS A 351 -10.22 -2.18 -3.92
N PRO A 352 -10.59 -0.97 -4.40
CA PRO A 352 -11.26 -0.80 -5.67
C PRO A 352 -10.48 -1.35 -6.87
N LEU A 353 -9.15 -1.20 -6.89
CA LEU A 353 -8.29 -1.80 -7.91
C LEU A 353 -8.30 -3.33 -7.83
N GLN A 354 -8.27 -3.92 -6.62
CA GLN A 354 -8.38 -5.36 -6.44
C GLN A 354 -9.74 -5.90 -6.92
N LEU A 355 -10.84 -5.21 -6.68
CA LEU A 355 -12.15 -5.59 -7.22
C LEU A 355 -12.14 -5.67 -8.75
N LEU A 356 -11.43 -4.76 -9.40
CA LEU A 356 -11.31 -4.75 -10.85
C LEU A 356 -10.44 -5.91 -11.37
N LEU A 357 -9.28 -6.15 -10.74
CA LEU A 357 -8.27 -7.10 -11.22
C LEU A 357 -8.45 -8.51 -10.62
N ASN A 358 -8.72 -8.61 -9.33
CA ASN A 358 -8.64 -9.81 -8.52
C ASN A 358 -9.90 -10.03 -7.67
N GLY A 359 -11.08 -9.90 -8.28
CA GLY A 359 -12.35 -9.89 -7.57
C GLY A 359 -12.57 -11.08 -6.63
N ARG A 360 -12.06 -12.30 -6.97
CA ARG A 360 -12.13 -13.47 -6.07
C ARG A 360 -11.27 -13.30 -4.82
N GLN A 361 -10.03 -12.84 -4.98
CA GLN A 361 -9.15 -12.55 -3.85
C GLN A 361 -9.73 -11.44 -2.96
N GLN A 362 -10.33 -10.43 -3.59
CA GLN A 362 -10.99 -9.36 -2.84
C GLN A 362 -12.18 -9.88 -2.02
N GLU A 363 -12.97 -10.81 -2.55
CA GLU A 363 -14.04 -11.47 -1.78
C GLU A 363 -13.47 -12.29 -0.60
N ASP A 364 -12.30 -12.91 -0.75
CA ASP A 364 -11.62 -13.64 0.32
C ASP A 364 -10.99 -12.69 1.36
N MET A 365 -10.47 -11.53 0.94
CA MET A 365 -10.05 -10.45 1.85
C MET A 365 -11.23 -9.97 2.73
N ILE A 366 -12.38 -9.69 2.12
CA ILE A 366 -13.61 -9.29 2.85
C ILE A 366 -14.08 -10.43 3.76
N ARG A 367 -14.04 -11.69 3.29
CA ARG A 367 -14.38 -12.85 4.13
C ARG A 367 -13.45 -12.95 5.34
N SER A 368 -12.18 -12.56 5.18
CA SER A 368 -11.22 -12.53 6.29
C SER A 368 -11.63 -11.49 7.34
N TYR A 369 -12.05 -10.29 6.94
CA TYR A 369 -12.63 -9.30 7.86
C TYR A 369 -13.85 -9.85 8.62
N VAL A 370 -14.75 -10.52 7.92
CA VAL A 370 -15.95 -11.13 8.54
C VAL A 370 -15.58 -12.24 9.51
N ARG A 371 -14.59 -13.09 9.19
CA ARG A 371 -14.07 -14.13 10.10
C ARG A 371 -13.44 -13.51 11.36
N MET A 372 -12.65 -12.44 11.20
CA MET A 372 -12.06 -11.70 12.33
C MET A 372 -13.14 -11.13 13.25
N TYR A 373 -14.24 -10.60 12.70
CA TYR A 373 -15.41 -10.19 13.48
C TYR A 373 -16.05 -11.37 14.22
N GLN A 374 -16.25 -12.50 13.56
CA GLN A 374 -16.85 -13.68 14.17
C GLN A 374 -15.99 -14.28 15.31
N GLN A 375 -14.67 -14.16 15.21
CA GLN A 375 -13.69 -14.67 16.18
C GLN A 375 -13.51 -13.71 17.36
N SER A 376 -13.39 -12.40 17.11
CA SER A 376 -13.13 -11.40 18.17
C SER A 376 -14.39 -10.69 18.68
N GLY A 377 -15.45 -10.72 17.88
CA GLY A 377 -16.66 -9.93 18.11
C GLY A 377 -16.56 -8.49 17.59
N TRP A 378 -15.48 -8.09 16.90
CA TRP A 378 -15.28 -6.75 16.35
C TRP A 378 -14.72 -6.79 14.93
N MET A 379 -15.22 -5.91 14.05
CA MET A 379 -14.61 -5.67 12.75
C MET A 379 -13.31 -4.89 12.95
N PRO A 380 -12.16 -5.38 12.49
CA PRO A 380 -10.90 -4.65 12.65
C PRO A 380 -10.80 -3.45 11.70
N SER A 381 -10.11 -2.39 12.14
CA SER A 381 -9.72 -1.26 11.29
C SER A 381 -8.36 -1.47 10.63
N PHE A 382 -7.42 -2.06 11.35
CA PHE A 382 -6.06 -2.39 10.88
C PHE A 382 -5.73 -3.85 11.23
N PRO A 383 -6.20 -4.83 10.44
CA PRO A 383 -5.95 -6.23 10.70
C PRO A 383 -4.47 -6.58 10.57
N SER A 384 -4.00 -7.42 11.49
CA SER A 384 -2.69 -8.06 11.42
C SER A 384 -2.78 -9.52 11.84
N VAL A 385 -1.71 -10.29 11.64
CA VAL A 385 -1.67 -11.69 12.08
C VAL A 385 -1.88 -11.85 13.59
N SER A 386 -1.53 -10.84 14.39
CA SER A 386 -1.66 -10.84 15.85
C SER A 386 -2.94 -10.16 16.37
N GLY A 387 -3.90 -9.83 15.49
CA GLY A 387 -5.14 -9.14 15.85
C GLY A 387 -5.22 -7.72 15.27
N SER A 388 -6.24 -6.97 15.68
CA SER A 388 -6.42 -5.59 15.21
C SER A 388 -5.44 -4.63 15.89
N LYS A 389 -4.89 -3.70 15.13
CA LYS A 389 -4.05 -2.60 15.63
C LYS A 389 -4.93 -1.38 15.91
N ALA A 390 -4.62 -0.66 16.99
CA ALA A 390 -5.24 0.61 17.33
C ALA A 390 -4.55 1.74 16.56
N VAL A 391 -4.90 1.92 15.30
CA VAL A 391 -4.28 2.90 14.37
C VAL A 391 -5.40 3.68 13.69
N MET A 392 -5.18 4.97 13.45
CA MET A 392 -6.03 5.92 12.72
C MET A 392 -7.44 6.11 13.31
N ILE A 393 -8.39 6.54 12.48
CA ILE A 393 -9.79 6.84 12.80
C ILE A 393 -10.73 6.08 11.86
N GLY A 394 -12.04 6.14 12.09
CA GLY A 394 -13.06 5.56 11.21
C GLY A 394 -13.16 4.04 11.29
N HIS A 395 -14.07 3.50 10.49
CA HIS A 395 -14.35 2.07 10.36
C HIS A 395 -14.38 1.65 8.89
N HIS A 396 -13.34 2.01 8.13
CA HIS A 396 -13.28 1.97 6.66
C HIS A 396 -13.33 0.55 6.03
N ALA A 397 -13.41 -0.50 6.83
CA ALA A 397 -13.88 -1.80 6.36
C ALA A 397 -15.32 -1.73 5.80
N ASP A 398 -16.09 -0.71 6.23
CA ASP A 398 -17.47 -0.48 5.80
C ASP A 398 -17.54 -0.09 4.32
N GLU A 399 -16.62 0.80 3.87
CA GLU A 399 -16.46 1.19 2.48
C GLU A 399 -16.00 0.02 1.61
N ILE A 400 -15.00 -0.76 2.09
CA ILE A 400 -14.47 -1.93 1.39
C ILE A 400 -15.57 -2.95 1.13
N ILE A 401 -16.39 -3.23 2.13
CA ILE A 401 -17.49 -4.21 2.07
C ILE A 401 -18.61 -3.70 1.17
N LEU A 402 -19.04 -2.44 1.35
CA LEU A 402 -20.10 -1.86 0.54
C LEU A 402 -19.69 -1.74 -0.94
N ASP A 403 -18.45 -1.30 -1.22
CA ASP A 403 -17.95 -1.16 -2.58
C ASP A 403 -18.01 -2.50 -3.35
N ALA A 404 -17.56 -3.57 -2.69
CA ALA A 404 -17.67 -4.91 -3.27
C ALA A 404 -19.14 -5.32 -3.50
N TYR A 405 -20.00 -5.11 -2.51
CA TYR A 405 -21.42 -5.48 -2.60
C TYR A 405 -22.14 -4.75 -3.73
N GLU A 406 -21.97 -3.44 -3.85
CA GLU A 406 -22.61 -2.61 -4.88
C GLU A 406 -22.04 -2.89 -6.28
N LYS A 407 -20.75 -3.26 -6.39
CA LYS A 407 -20.11 -3.70 -7.64
C LYS A 407 -20.44 -5.14 -8.03
N GLY A 408 -21.25 -5.86 -7.21
CA GLY A 408 -21.77 -7.19 -7.52
C GLY A 408 -20.92 -8.36 -6.99
N PHE A 409 -19.89 -8.10 -6.21
CA PHE A 409 -19.08 -9.12 -5.53
C PHE A 409 -19.72 -9.43 -4.18
N ARG A 410 -20.37 -10.59 -4.07
CA ARG A 410 -21.25 -10.93 -2.91
C ARG A 410 -20.98 -12.33 -2.35
N ASN A 411 -19.87 -12.97 -2.73
CA ASN A 411 -19.54 -14.32 -2.28
C ASN A 411 -18.85 -14.31 -0.89
N PHE A 412 -19.51 -13.65 0.07
CA PHE A 412 -19.16 -13.66 1.49
C PHE A 412 -20.43 -13.63 2.35
N ASN A 413 -20.30 -13.78 3.66
CA ASN A 413 -21.45 -13.71 4.55
C ASN A 413 -21.92 -12.26 4.74
N VAL A 414 -22.77 -11.80 3.83
CA VAL A 414 -23.28 -10.42 3.75
C VAL A 414 -24.01 -10.00 5.03
N GLU A 415 -24.80 -10.90 5.64
CA GLU A 415 -25.53 -10.58 6.88
C GLU A 415 -24.56 -10.38 8.05
N ALA A 416 -23.57 -11.26 8.21
CA ALA A 416 -22.55 -11.09 9.26
C ALA A 416 -21.69 -9.85 9.03
N ALA A 417 -21.37 -9.51 7.77
CA ALA A 417 -20.68 -8.27 7.42
C ALA A 417 -21.49 -7.05 7.86
N TYR A 418 -22.76 -7.00 7.49
CA TYR A 418 -23.67 -5.92 7.89
C TYR A 418 -23.79 -5.78 9.43
N GLU A 419 -23.96 -6.89 10.15
CA GLU A 419 -24.04 -6.86 11.62
C GLU A 419 -22.72 -6.36 12.26
N ALA A 420 -21.57 -6.66 11.66
CA ALA A 420 -20.28 -6.16 12.10
C ALA A 420 -20.14 -4.64 11.88
N MET A 421 -20.47 -4.15 10.67
CA MET A 421 -20.48 -2.72 10.33
C MET A 421 -21.39 -1.96 11.32
N LYS A 422 -22.64 -2.40 11.48
CA LYS A 422 -23.61 -1.80 12.41
C LYS A 422 -23.11 -1.82 13.86
N LYS A 423 -22.46 -2.90 14.29
CA LYS A 423 -21.92 -3.00 15.65
C LYS A 423 -20.81 -1.99 15.88
N ASN A 424 -19.86 -1.87 14.95
CA ASN A 424 -18.79 -0.88 15.05
C ASN A 424 -19.36 0.54 15.10
N ALA A 425 -20.25 0.91 14.18
CA ALA A 425 -20.87 2.23 14.12
C ALA A 425 -21.62 2.61 15.42
N THR A 426 -22.17 1.63 16.17
CA THR A 426 -22.98 1.90 17.36
C THR A 426 -22.31 1.59 18.70
N GLN A 427 -21.21 0.85 18.71
CA GLN A 427 -20.61 0.33 19.94
C GLN A 427 -19.09 0.47 20.05
N ALA A 428 -18.35 0.67 18.94
CA ALA A 428 -16.90 0.85 18.96
C ALA A 428 -16.52 2.28 19.34
N SER A 429 -15.27 2.45 19.73
CA SER A 429 -14.69 3.77 20.02
C SER A 429 -14.56 4.60 18.74
N MET A 430 -14.91 5.88 18.86
CA MET A 430 -14.62 6.91 17.85
C MET A 430 -13.35 7.70 18.19
N ILE A 431 -12.68 7.38 19.30
CA ILE A 431 -11.45 8.08 19.70
C ILE A 431 -10.30 7.57 18.82
N PRO A 432 -9.52 8.49 18.19
CA PRO A 432 -8.37 8.12 17.38
C PRO A 432 -7.42 7.16 18.08
N TRP A 433 -6.93 6.14 17.36
CA TRP A 433 -5.92 5.19 17.84
C TRP A 433 -6.36 4.42 19.09
N THR A 434 -7.64 4.05 19.20
CA THR A 434 -8.14 3.20 20.30
C THR A 434 -9.05 2.09 19.79
N LEU A 435 -9.02 0.94 20.46
CA LEU A 435 -9.94 -0.19 20.26
C LEU A 435 -10.96 -0.32 21.40
N ASP A 436 -11.05 0.67 22.27
CA ASP A 436 -11.98 0.67 23.40
C ASP A 436 -13.45 0.64 22.93
N PRO A 437 -14.38 0.17 23.76
CA PRO A 437 -15.80 0.39 23.52
C PRO A 437 -16.15 1.88 23.48
N MET A 438 -17.31 2.20 22.89
CA MET A 438 -17.78 3.57 22.73
C MET A 438 -17.76 4.35 24.05
N THR A 439 -17.05 5.47 24.02
CA THR A 439 -16.88 6.38 25.16
C THR A 439 -18.02 7.42 25.26
N ARG A 440 -17.92 8.34 26.24
CA ARG A 440 -18.80 9.49 26.33
C ARG A 440 -18.81 10.32 25.03
N LEU A 441 -17.64 10.51 24.39
CA LEU A 441 -17.51 11.33 23.19
C LEU A 441 -18.26 10.74 22.00
N GLY A 442 -18.19 9.42 21.79
CA GLY A 442 -18.97 8.76 20.76
C GLY A 442 -20.50 8.85 21.01
N ARG A 443 -20.94 8.70 22.27
CA ARG A 443 -22.35 8.93 22.62
C ARG A 443 -22.77 10.38 22.38
N GLU A 444 -21.90 11.35 22.61
CA GLU A 444 -22.17 12.76 22.28
C GLU A 444 -22.30 12.97 20.77
N TYR A 445 -21.47 12.30 19.95
CA TYR A 445 -21.63 12.31 18.49
C TYR A 445 -23.01 11.81 18.07
N LEU A 446 -23.47 10.65 18.57
CA LEU A 446 -24.77 10.10 18.23
C LEU A 446 -25.95 11.01 18.64
N GLN A 447 -25.76 11.81 19.70
CA GLN A 447 -26.79 12.73 20.22
C GLN A 447 -26.78 14.09 19.53
N LYS A 448 -25.60 14.64 19.26
CA LYS A 448 -25.41 16.03 18.79
C LYS A 448 -25.16 16.11 17.29
N GLY A 449 -24.75 15.00 16.67
CA GLY A 449 -24.38 14.93 15.26
C GLY A 449 -23.00 15.51 14.96
N PHE A 450 -22.11 15.62 15.95
CA PHE A 450 -20.70 15.96 15.76
C PHE A 450 -19.88 15.49 16.96
N PHE A 451 -18.60 15.18 16.72
CA PHE A 451 -17.65 14.82 17.76
C PHE A 451 -17.12 16.09 18.42
N PRO A 452 -17.23 16.23 19.76
CA PRO A 452 -16.92 17.52 20.42
C PRO A 452 -15.42 17.80 20.43
N ALA A 453 -15.03 18.98 19.99
CA ALA A 453 -13.69 19.51 20.08
C ALA A 453 -13.44 20.21 21.44
N LEU A 454 -12.16 20.42 21.75
CA LEU A 454 -11.70 21.30 22.81
C LEU A 454 -11.20 22.63 22.21
N ALA A 455 -11.32 23.70 22.95
CA ALA A 455 -10.66 24.95 22.60
C ALA A 455 -9.13 24.79 22.67
N TYR A 456 -8.40 25.61 21.93
CA TYR A 456 -6.93 25.57 21.97
C TYR A 456 -6.42 25.83 23.40
N GLY A 457 -5.60 24.88 23.90
CA GLY A 457 -5.07 24.92 25.26
C GLY A 457 -6.02 24.42 26.35
N GLU A 458 -7.26 24.05 26.02
CA GLU A 458 -8.18 23.42 26.97
C GLU A 458 -7.68 22.01 27.34
N LYS A 459 -7.82 21.68 28.63
CA LYS A 459 -7.33 20.41 29.17
C LYS A 459 -8.27 19.26 28.81
N GLU A 460 -7.72 18.17 28.28
CA GLU A 460 -8.45 16.93 28.05
C GLU A 460 -8.96 16.31 29.37
N THR A 461 -10.22 15.88 29.37
CA THR A 461 -10.89 15.28 30.53
C THR A 461 -11.34 13.84 30.31
N VAL A 462 -11.19 13.32 29.08
CA VAL A 462 -11.55 11.94 28.71
C VAL A 462 -10.29 11.07 28.77
N PRO A 463 -10.20 10.12 29.69
CA PRO A 463 -8.95 9.36 29.94
C PRO A 463 -8.46 8.53 28.73
N GLN A 464 -9.38 8.13 27.85
CA GLN A 464 -9.08 7.32 26.67
C GLN A 464 -8.43 8.14 25.54
N VAL A 465 -8.57 9.46 25.55
CA VAL A 465 -7.92 10.32 24.54
C VAL A 465 -6.41 10.33 24.80
N THR A 466 -5.65 9.92 23.81
CA THR A 466 -4.18 9.79 23.85
C THR A 466 -3.49 11.05 23.35
N GLN A 467 -2.17 10.96 23.10
CA GLN A 467 -1.40 12.01 22.40
C GLN A 467 -1.94 12.31 21.00
N GLU A 468 -2.69 11.37 20.39
CA GLU A 468 -3.35 11.54 19.10
C GLU A 468 -4.53 12.52 19.16
N ARG A 469 -4.91 12.96 20.35
CA ARG A 469 -5.98 13.92 20.60
C ARG A 469 -7.35 13.47 20.04
N ARG A 470 -8.28 14.42 19.85
CA ARG A 470 -9.65 14.14 19.44
C ARG A 470 -9.85 14.07 17.94
N GLN A 471 -9.07 14.82 17.18
CA GLN A 471 -9.22 14.95 15.72
C GLN A 471 -10.69 15.18 15.32
N ALA A 472 -11.38 16.05 16.06
CA ALA A 472 -12.85 16.05 16.20
C ALA A 472 -13.60 16.29 14.86
N VAL A 473 -13.03 17.09 13.96
CA VAL A 473 -13.64 17.36 12.65
C VAL A 473 -13.49 16.16 11.73
N SER A 474 -12.27 15.59 11.61
CA SER A 474 -12.02 14.40 10.81
C SER A 474 -12.87 13.23 11.26
N VAL A 475 -12.92 12.94 12.57
CA VAL A 475 -13.77 11.88 13.14
C VAL A 475 -15.25 12.08 12.77
N THR A 476 -15.75 13.33 12.81
CA THR A 476 -17.14 13.61 12.41
C THR A 476 -17.37 13.35 10.93
N LEU A 477 -16.45 13.74 10.06
CA LEU A 477 -16.59 13.62 8.62
C LEU A 477 -16.51 12.16 8.17
N GLU A 478 -15.49 11.45 8.64
CA GLU A 478 -15.25 10.05 8.25
C GLU A 478 -16.33 9.13 8.84
N THR A 479 -16.73 9.31 10.11
CA THR A 479 -17.87 8.56 10.67
C THR A 479 -19.18 8.82 9.92
N ALA A 480 -19.38 10.04 9.37
CA ALA A 480 -20.58 10.29 8.55
C ALA A 480 -20.53 9.52 7.22
N TYR A 481 -19.36 9.24 6.70
CA TYR A 481 -19.18 8.39 5.53
C TYR A 481 -19.38 6.91 5.88
N ASP A 482 -18.78 6.41 6.98
CA ASP A 482 -19.04 5.07 7.51
C ASP A 482 -20.55 4.85 7.71
N ASP A 483 -21.26 5.81 8.34
CA ASP A 483 -22.72 5.77 8.56
C ASP A 483 -23.50 5.68 7.24
N TRP A 484 -23.07 6.40 6.18
CA TRP A 484 -23.65 6.26 4.85
C TRP A 484 -23.48 4.84 4.28
N CYS A 485 -22.33 4.23 4.48
CA CYS A 485 -22.07 2.86 4.06
C CYS A 485 -23.00 1.87 4.78
N VAL A 486 -23.12 1.97 6.10
CA VAL A 486 -24.05 1.13 6.88
C VAL A 486 -25.50 1.36 6.45
N GLY A 487 -25.90 2.61 6.23
CA GLY A 487 -27.26 2.98 5.79
C GLY A 487 -27.59 2.45 4.39
N THR A 488 -26.65 2.52 3.46
CA THR A 488 -26.80 2.03 2.10
C THR A 488 -26.90 0.49 2.09
N MET A 489 -26.03 -0.19 2.85
CA MET A 489 -26.09 -1.64 3.00
C MET A 489 -27.41 -2.08 3.66
N ALA A 490 -27.87 -1.37 4.70
CA ALA A 490 -29.17 -1.63 5.34
C ALA A 490 -30.35 -1.50 4.35
N LYS A 491 -30.31 -0.46 3.49
CA LYS A 491 -31.31 -0.27 2.43
C LYS A 491 -31.30 -1.43 1.45
N ALA A 492 -30.13 -1.86 0.97
CA ALA A 492 -29.98 -2.99 0.05
C ALA A 492 -30.48 -4.31 0.65
N LEU A 493 -30.37 -4.49 1.98
CA LEU A 493 -30.84 -5.67 2.72
C LEU A 493 -32.29 -5.54 3.20
N GLY A 494 -33.02 -4.47 2.85
CA GLY A 494 -34.42 -4.24 3.26
C GLY A 494 -34.61 -3.92 4.74
N LYS A 495 -33.56 -3.51 5.46
CA LYS A 495 -33.60 -3.13 6.89
C LYS A 495 -33.95 -1.65 7.02
N THR A 496 -35.21 -1.31 6.71
CA THR A 496 -35.70 0.08 6.52
C THR A 496 -35.48 1.00 7.73
N ALA A 497 -35.64 0.49 8.96
CA ALA A 497 -35.44 1.30 10.17
C ALA A 497 -33.97 1.68 10.36
N ASP A 498 -33.05 0.74 10.15
CA ASP A 498 -31.60 0.97 10.22
C ASP A 498 -31.16 1.90 9.08
N ALA A 499 -31.65 1.67 7.85
CA ALA A 499 -31.38 2.54 6.72
C ALA A 499 -31.76 4.00 7.01
N ALA A 500 -32.97 4.25 7.51
CA ALA A 500 -33.41 5.60 7.88
C ALA A 500 -32.55 6.22 9.00
N TYR A 501 -32.14 5.42 9.97
CA TYR A 501 -31.30 5.86 11.09
C TYR A 501 -29.90 6.28 10.62
N PHE A 502 -29.19 5.40 9.89
CA PHE A 502 -27.83 5.66 9.45
C PHE A 502 -27.76 6.71 8.33
N MET A 503 -28.71 6.74 7.40
CA MET A 503 -28.81 7.82 6.40
C MET A 503 -29.04 9.20 7.02
N LYS A 504 -29.64 9.28 8.22
CA LYS A 504 -29.71 10.52 8.98
C LYS A 504 -28.35 10.88 9.58
N LEU A 505 -27.59 9.92 10.13
CA LEU A 505 -26.25 10.14 10.68
C LEU A 505 -25.25 10.52 9.58
N ALA A 506 -25.38 9.95 8.39
CA ALA A 506 -24.58 10.29 7.22
C ALA A 506 -24.62 11.79 6.85
N GLN A 507 -25.61 12.54 7.31
CA GLN A 507 -25.69 13.99 7.12
C GLN A 507 -24.90 14.80 8.17
N ASN A 508 -24.29 14.15 9.15
CA ASN A 508 -23.62 14.81 10.27
C ASN A 508 -22.43 15.69 9.86
N TYR A 509 -21.82 15.46 8.68
CA TYR A 509 -20.80 16.33 8.11
C TYR A 509 -21.27 17.80 8.03
N ARG A 510 -22.59 18.05 7.86
CA ARG A 510 -23.20 19.38 7.79
C ARG A 510 -23.04 20.16 9.10
N ASN A 511 -22.98 19.44 10.24
CA ASN A 511 -22.90 20.05 11.56
C ASN A 511 -21.52 20.67 11.86
N VAL A 512 -20.48 20.28 11.13
CA VAL A 512 -19.14 20.84 11.28
C VAL A 512 -18.78 21.82 10.15
N PHE A 513 -19.68 22.07 9.18
CA PHE A 513 -19.48 23.12 8.19
C PHE A 513 -19.86 24.48 8.79
N ASN A 514 -18.88 25.40 8.86
CA ASN A 514 -19.10 26.76 9.34
C ASN A 514 -19.34 27.71 8.16
N PRO A 515 -20.59 28.15 7.89
CA PRO A 515 -20.90 28.98 6.74
C PRO A 515 -20.30 30.39 6.81
N ALA A 516 -19.94 30.87 8.02
CA ALA A 516 -19.33 32.19 8.18
C ALA A 516 -17.92 32.28 7.59
N ILE A 517 -17.19 31.14 7.57
CA ILE A 517 -15.82 31.07 7.04
C ILE A 517 -15.72 30.17 5.80
N GLY A 518 -16.75 29.37 5.51
CA GLY A 518 -16.79 28.43 4.37
C GLY A 518 -15.82 27.26 4.48
N PHE A 519 -15.62 26.74 5.69
CA PHE A 519 -14.76 25.59 6.00
C PHE A 519 -15.42 24.64 6.99
N MET A 520 -15.01 23.38 6.98
CA MET A 520 -15.23 22.47 8.09
C MET A 520 -14.43 23.00 9.30
N ALA A 521 -15.09 23.09 10.47
CA ALA A 521 -14.54 23.74 11.65
C ALA A 521 -14.95 23.00 12.94
N PRO A 522 -14.10 23.05 13.99
CA PRO A 522 -14.37 22.36 15.25
C PRO A 522 -15.50 23.03 16.03
N ARG A 523 -16.33 22.20 16.69
CA ARG A 523 -17.39 22.63 17.62
C ARG A 523 -17.15 22.10 19.02
N SER A 524 -17.30 22.98 20.00
CA SER A 524 -17.28 22.61 21.43
C SER A 524 -18.51 21.81 21.83
N ALA A 525 -18.46 21.14 22.97
CA ALA A 525 -19.55 20.29 23.47
C ALA A 525 -20.89 21.01 23.65
N ASP A 526 -20.90 22.34 23.85
CA ASP A 526 -22.11 23.18 23.93
C ASP A 526 -22.68 23.56 22.54
N GLY A 527 -22.01 23.17 21.46
CA GLY A 527 -22.38 23.46 20.08
C GLY A 527 -21.83 24.78 19.54
N SER A 528 -21.09 25.56 20.31
CA SER A 528 -20.42 26.77 19.83
C SER A 528 -19.21 26.43 18.94
N TRP A 529 -18.87 27.33 18.00
CA TRP A 529 -17.65 27.20 17.22
C TRP A 529 -16.43 27.48 18.08
N VAL A 530 -15.41 26.65 17.97
CA VAL A 530 -14.12 26.93 18.62
C VAL A 530 -13.52 28.19 18.01
N ALA A 531 -13.07 29.12 18.87
CA ALA A 531 -12.43 30.36 18.48
C ALA A 531 -11.27 30.71 19.42
N PRO A 532 -10.13 31.23 18.90
CA PRO A 532 -9.85 31.42 17.47
C PRO A 532 -9.64 30.08 16.73
N PHE A 533 -10.00 30.03 15.45
CA PHE A 533 -9.75 28.88 14.58
C PHE A 533 -9.18 29.36 13.24
N ASP A 534 -8.07 28.77 12.80
CA ASP A 534 -7.46 28.97 11.50
C ASP A 534 -7.53 27.64 10.73
N PRO A 535 -8.16 27.56 9.54
CA PRO A 535 -8.22 26.34 8.74
C PRO A 535 -6.87 25.73 8.35
N LYS A 536 -5.79 26.48 8.43
CA LYS A 536 -4.41 26.00 8.20
C LYS A 536 -3.78 25.33 9.41
N LEU A 537 -4.52 25.25 10.51
CA LEU A 537 -4.07 24.59 11.75
C LEU A 537 -4.90 23.31 11.98
N GLY A 538 -4.36 22.40 12.77
CA GLY A 538 -5.14 21.35 13.35
C GLY A 538 -4.95 19.95 12.78
N GLY A 539 -3.93 19.73 11.96
CA GLY A 539 -3.56 18.38 11.49
C GLY A 539 -2.14 17.99 11.86
N GLY A 540 -1.64 16.92 11.27
CA GLY A 540 -0.27 16.42 11.41
C GLY A 540 0.11 15.96 12.81
N GLN A 541 1.36 15.60 13.00
CA GLN A 541 1.87 15.13 14.30
C GLN A 541 1.88 16.20 15.39
N GLY A 542 1.87 17.48 15.01
CA GLY A 542 1.94 18.60 15.94
C GLY A 542 0.61 19.23 16.30
N ALA A 543 -0.47 18.96 15.58
CA ALA A 543 -1.72 19.71 15.72
C ALA A 543 -2.98 18.85 15.48
N ARG A 544 -3.04 17.66 16.09
CA ARG A 544 -4.12 16.66 15.97
C ARG A 544 -5.38 16.98 16.78
N ASP A 545 -5.59 18.24 17.11
CA ASP A 545 -6.78 18.64 17.89
C ASP A 545 -8.07 18.46 17.07
N TYR A 546 -8.03 18.78 15.77
CA TYR A 546 -9.22 18.89 14.94
C TYR A 546 -9.20 18.00 13.70
N PHE A 547 -8.04 17.78 13.09
CA PHE A 547 -7.91 17.03 11.83
C PHE A 547 -6.86 15.93 11.94
N THR A 548 -7.01 14.92 11.11
CA THR A 548 -6.07 13.79 10.99
C THR A 548 -5.03 14.13 9.93
N GLU A 549 -3.75 14.25 10.32
CA GLU A 549 -2.58 14.41 9.44
C GLU A 549 -2.57 15.62 8.50
N MET A 550 -3.73 16.20 8.21
CA MET A 550 -3.92 17.34 7.32
C MET A 550 -4.66 18.48 8.04
N ASP A 551 -5.05 19.51 7.30
CA ASP A 551 -5.67 20.72 7.81
C ASP A 551 -7.12 20.89 7.30
N GLY A 552 -7.76 21.98 7.72
CA GLY A 552 -9.13 22.29 7.34
C GLY A 552 -9.31 22.59 5.84
N TRP A 553 -8.24 22.93 5.11
CA TRP A 553 -8.30 23.13 3.66
C TRP A 553 -8.54 21.81 2.92
N VAL A 554 -7.85 20.74 3.31
CA VAL A 554 -8.06 19.41 2.73
C VAL A 554 -9.36 18.81 3.24
N TYR A 555 -9.56 18.76 4.57
CA TYR A 555 -10.73 18.11 5.14
C TYR A 555 -12.06 18.79 4.83
N THR A 556 -12.07 20.05 4.40
CA THR A 556 -13.30 20.67 3.91
C THR A 556 -13.88 19.97 2.68
N PHE A 557 -13.07 19.22 1.94
CA PHE A 557 -13.51 18.44 0.78
C PHE A 557 -13.74 16.95 1.08
N SER A 558 -13.56 16.49 2.32
CA SER A 558 -13.72 15.08 2.72
C SER A 558 -15.18 14.72 2.98
N VAL A 559 -16.02 14.80 1.94
CA VAL A 559 -17.45 14.43 1.93
C VAL A 559 -17.74 13.65 0.65
N GLN A 560 -17.05 12.54 0.45
CA GLN A 560 -17.10 11.76 -0.79
C GLN A 560 -18.50 11.19 -1.07
N HIS A 561 -19.23 10.79 -0.04
CA HIS A 561 -20.58 10.22 -0.16
C HIS A 561 -21.66 11.26 -0.54
N ASP A 562 -21.40 12.57 -0.33
CA ASP A 562 -22.37 13.63 -0.64
C ASP A 562 -21.73 14.93 -1.15
N VAL A 563 -20.95 14.82 -2.24
CA VAL A 563 -20.29 15.98 -2.87
C VAL A 563 -21.31 17.03 -3.32
N ALA A 564 -22.48 16.62 -3.83
CA ALA A 564 -23.57 17.56 -4.20
C ALA A 564 -24.09 18.33 -2.97
N GLY A 565 -24.22 17.66 -1.81
CA GLY A 565 -24.58 18.31 -0.55
C GLY A 565 -23.53 19.32 -0.09
N LEU A 566 -22.23 19.00 -0.24
CA LEU A 566 -21.14 19.92 0.06
C LEU A 566 -21.15 21.15 -0.87
N ILE A 567 -21.34 20.94 -2.18
CA ILE A 567 -21.50 22.04 -3.16
C ILE A 567 -22.65 22.97 -2.74
N GLY A 568 -23.77 22.40 -2.30
CA GLY A 568 -24.91 23.17 -1.78
C GLY A 568 -24.56 23.98 -0.53
N LEU A 569 -23.83 23.40 0.44
CA LEU A 569 -23.38 24.10 1.65
C LEU A 569 -22.46 25.26 1.36
N MET A 570 -21.58 25.13 0.35
CA MET A 570 -20.68 26.20 -0.09
C MET A 570 -21.38 27.30 -0.91
N GLY A 571 -22.65 27.12 -1.26
CA GLY A 571 -23.44 28.10 -1.98
C GLY A 571 -23.35 27.97 -3.51
N GLY A 572 -23.17 26.75 -4.01
CA GLY A 572 -23.22 26.39 -5.42
C GLY A 572 -21.86 26.16 -6.07
N ARG A 573 -21.90 25.67 -7.31
CA ARG A 573 -20.75 25.22 -8.10
C ARG A 573 -19.63 26.28 -8.23
N ASP A 574 -19.99 27.53 -8.49
CA ASP A 574 -19.00 28.61 -8.69
C ASP A 574 -18.15 28.85 -7.42
N ARG A 575 -18.81 28.88 -6.24
CA ARG A 575 -18.11 29.07 -4.97
C ARG A 575 -17.29 27.84 -4.59
N PHE A 576 -17.82 26.67 -4.85
CA PHE A 576 -17.12 25.40 -4.65
C PHE A 576 -15.86 25.35 -5.52
N ASN A 577 -15.97 25.58 -6.83
CA ASN A 577 -14.84 25.60 -7.75
C ASN A 577 -13.80 26.66 -7.37
N SER A 578 -14.26 27.87 -6.98
CA SER A 578 -13.35 28.93 -6.53
C SER A 578 -12.53 28.50 -5.28
N ARG A 579 -13.15 27.82 -4.32
CA ARG A 579 -12.47 27.30 -3.13
C ARG A 579 -11.52 26.16 -3.47
N LEU A 580 -11.95 25.26 -4.36
CA LEU A 580 -11.14 24.14 -4.83
C LEU A 580 -9.93 24.62 -5.64
N ASP A 581 -10.09 25.61 -6.51
CA ASP A 581 -8.97 26.27 -7.23
C ASP A 581 -7.98 26.89 -6.24
N GLN A 582 -8.51 27.56 -5.20
CA GLN A 582 -7.70 28.22 -4.18
C GLN A 582 -6.83 27.23 -3.39
N LEU A 583 -7.30 26.03 -3.09
CA LEU A 583 -6.52 24.97 -2.43
C LEU A 583 -5.18 24.72 -3.13
N PHE A 584 -5.19 24.67 -4.47
CA PHE A 584 -3.99 24.39 -5.27
C PHE A 584 -3.02 25.58 -5.42
N VAL A 585 -3.34 26.75 -4.90
CA VAL A 585 -2.47 27.95 -4.98
C VAL A 585 -2.31 28.66 -3.63
N GLU A 586 -3.00 28.20 -2.59
CA GLU A 586 -2.98 28.84 -1.27
C GLU A 586 -1.60 28.74 -0.61
N GLN A 587 -1.23 29.77 0.14
CA GLN A 587 0.04 29.87 0.84
C GLN A 587 -0.02 29.19 2.21
N TYR A 588 1.06 28.57 2.64
CA TYR A 588 1.17 27.90 3.95
C TYR A 588 0.97 28.85 5.15
N GLY A 589 1.15 30.15 4.95
CA GLY A 589 1.11 31.14 6.04
C GLY A 589 2.35 31.17 6.94
N VAL A 590 3.21 30.18 6.79
CA VAL A 590 4.50 30.03 7.48
C VAL A 590 5.55 29.52 6.48
N PRO A 591 6.87 29.59 6.78
CA PRO A 591 7.88 28.96 5.93
C PRO A 591 7.61 27.48 5.73
N LYS A 592 7.86 26.95 4.52
CA LYS A 592 7.55 25.56 4.15
C LYS A 592 8.08 24.52 5.15
N TYR A 593 9.32 24.66 5.61
CA TYR A 593 9.90 23.74 6.59
C TYR A 593 9.13 23.72 7.92
N LYS A 594 8.59 24.86 8.34
CA LYS A 594 7.77 24.96 9.54
C LYS A 594 6.40 24.33 9.34
N PHE A 595 5.81 24.49 8.18
CA PHE A 595 4.56 23.81 7.80
C PHE A 595 4.76 22.28 7.83
N LEU A 596 5.77 21.76 7.13
CA LEU A 596 6.07 20.33 7.10
C LEU A 596 6.48 19.75 8.45
N SER A 597 7.06 20.54 9.35
CA SER A 597 7.32 20.09 10.72
C SER A 597 6.05 19.93 11.58
N GLN A 598 4.96 20.57 11.19
CA GLN A 598 3.64 20.40 11.80
C GLN A 598 2.81 19.32 11.10
N PHE A 599 2.99 19.19 9.80
CA PHE A 599 2.27 18.26 8.93
C PHE A 599 3.27 17.41 8.12
N PRO A 600 3.97 16.45 8.77
CA PRO A 600 5.00 15.66 8.08
C PRO A 600 4.42 14.78 6.96
N ASP A 601 3.14 14.40 7.08
CA ASP A 601 2.42 13.62 6.08
C ASP A 601 2.02 14.47 4.85
N ALA A 602 1.99 15.81 4.99
CA ALA A 602 1.64 16.75 3.93
C ALA A 602 2.77 16.90 2.89
N THR A 603 3.16 15.84 2.23
CA THR A 603 4.16 15.82 1.17
C THR A 603 3.52 15.88 -0.21
N GLY A 604 4.30 16.00 -1.28
CA GLY A 604 3.75 16.12 -2.62
C GLY A 604 2.88 17.38 -2.83
N LEU A 605 3.26 18.52 -2.24
CA LEU A 605 2.43 19.72 -2.14
C LEU A 605 2.28 20.47 -3.46
N ILE A 606 1.03 20.87 -3.78
CA ILE A 606 0.67 21.92 -4.75
C ILE A 606 -0.30 22.90 -4.04
N GLY A 607 0.18 24.06 -3.66
CA GLY A 607 -0.54 24.89 -2.69
C GLY A 607 -0.65 24.16 -1.34
N LEU A 608 -1.86 24.03 -0.82
CA LEU A 608 -2.17 23.22 0.39
C LEU A 608 -2.68 21.82 0.05
N TYR A 609 -2.84 21.47 -1.21
CA TYR A 609 -3.10 20.10 -1.65
C TYR A 609 -1.85 19.24 -1.49
N ALA A 610 -1.99 18.05 -0.90
CA ALA A 610 -0.87 17.13 -0.62
C ALA A 610 -1.08 15.77 -1.31
N GLN A 611 -0.33 15.51 -2.40
CA GLN A 611 -0.41 14.22 -3.12
C GLN A 611 0.21 13.06 -2.34
N GLY A 612 0.98 13.30 -1.34
CA GLY A 612 1.62 12.29 -0.52
C GLY A 612 0.82 11.88 0.72
N ASN A 613 -0.48 12.27 0.81
CA ASN A 613 -1.33 11.90 1.92
C ASN A 613 -2.78 11.60 1.46
N GLU A 614 -3.36 10.52 1.94
CA GLU A 614 -4.59 9.87 1.50
C GLU A 614 -5.84 10.76 1.56
N PRO A 615 -6.05 11.63 2.58
CA PRO A 615 -7.20 12.52 2.61
C PRO A 615 -7.34 13.43 1.38
N SER A 616 -6.26 13.59 0.61
CA SER A 616 -6.23 14.44 -0.59
C SER A 616 -6.61 13.72 -1.89
N PHE A 617 -6.54 12.39 -1.96
CA PHE A 617 -6.53 11.62 -3.22
C PHE A 617 -7.75 11.80 -4.11
N HIS A 618 -8.94 11.95 -3.54
CA HIS A 618 -10.20 12.16 -4.27
C HIS A 618 -10.37 13.60 -4.77
N ILE A 619 -9.70 14.58 -4.14
CA ILE A 619 -9.96 16.02 -4.36
C ILE A 619 -9.77 16.47 -5.82
N PRO A 620 -8.76 16.02 -6.59
CA PRO A 620 -8.60 16.43 -7.99
C PRO A 620 -9.77 16.05 -8.89
N TYR A 621 -10.58 15.06 -8.49
CA TYR A 621 -11.74 14.58 -9.24
C TYR A 621 -13.04 15.29 -8.90
N LEU A 622 -13.06 16.15 -7.87
CA LEU A 622 -14.28 16.83 -7.42
C LEU A 622 -14.81 17.86 -8.45
N TYR A 623 -13.99 18.29 -9.42
CA TYR A 623 -14.45 19.13 -10.52
C TYR A 623 -15.45 18.41 -11.43
N ASP A 624 -15.47 17.08 -11.46
CA ASP A 624 -16.42 16.29 -12.23
C ASP A 624 -17.86 16.45 -11.67
N PHE A 625 -17.98 16.67 -10.37
CA PHE A 625 -19.26 16.93 -9.70
C PHE A 625 -19.74 18.38 -9.87
N SER A 626 -18.83 19.30 -10.16
CA SER A 626 -19.11 20.73 -10.19
C SER A 626 -19.14 21.35 -11.60
N GLY A 627 -19.10 20.49 -12.65
CA GLY A 627 -19.27 20.90 -14.05
C GLY A 627 -18.01 21.47 -14.72
N GLU A 628 -16.83 21.20 -14.16
CA GLU A 628 -15.54 21.61 -14.75
C GLU A 628 -14.56 20.42 -14.91
N PRO A 629 -14.99 19.28 -15.52
CA PRO A 629 -14.16 18.08 -15.62
C PRO A 629 -12.81 18.30 -16.34
N TRP A 630 -12.68 19.31 -17.15
CA TRP A 630 -11.42 19.70 -17.76
C TRP A 630 -10.35 20.08 -16.71
N LYS A 631 -10.76 20.56 -15.51
CA LYS A 631 -9.84 20.82 -14.40
C LYS A 631 -9.37 19.53 -13.74
N THR A 632 -10.25 18.53 -13.58
CA THR A 632 -9.85 17.17 -13.20
C THR A 632 -8.74 16.66 -14.12
N GLN A 633 -8.96 16.71 -15.44
CA GLN A 633 -7.99 16.26 -16.45
C GLN A 633 -6.65 17.00 -16.32
N PHE A 634 -6.69 18.29 -16.08
CA PHE A 634 -5.49 19.10 -15.87
C PHE A 634 -4.76 18.72 -14.58
N ARG A 635 -5.46 18.66 -13.44
CA ARG A 635 -4.86 18.39 -12.14
C ARG A 635 -4.27 16.98 -12.05
N VAL A 636 -5.01 15.97 -12.50
CA VAL A 636 -4.54 14.58 -12.51
C VAL A 636 -3.26 14.43 -13.34
N ARG A 637 -3.22 15.01 -14.57
CA ARG A 637 -2.01 14.96 -15.40
C ARG A 637 -0.86 15.76 -14.80
N GLN A 638 -1.13 16.84 -14.08
CA GLN A 638 -0.13 17.63 -13.35
C GLN A 638 0.50 16.79 -12.23
N LEU A 639 -0.32 16.13 -11.41
CA LEU A 639 0.12 15.31 -10.28
C LEU A 639 0.94 14.10 -10.73
N LEU A 640 0.44 13.34 -11.72
CA LEU A 640 1.14 12.21 -12.32
C LEU A 640 2.51 12.59 -12.87
N GLY A 641 2.63 13.79 -13.47
CA GLY A 641 3.86 14.25 -14.11
C GLY A 641 4.90 14.85 -13.16
N ILE A 642 4.47 15.40 -12.02
CA ILE A 642 5.36 16.13 -11.09
C ILE A 642 5.87 15.21 -9.98
N TRP A 643 4.98 14.42 -9.38
CA TRP A 643 5.27 13.75 -8.12
C TRP A 643 5.68 12.30 -8.25
N TYR A 644 5.45 11.67 -9.40
CA TYR A 644 5.84 10.27 -9.62
C TYR A 644 7.05 10.17 -10.55
N GLY A 645 8.05 9.42 -10.12
CA GLY A 645 9.33 9.29 -10.80
C GLY A 645 9.80 7.83 -10.89
N ASP A 646 10.85 7.59 -11.68
CA ASP A 646 11.47 6.27 -11.88
C ASP A 646 12.75 6.07 -11.06
N GLY A 647 13.07 7.03 -10.19
CA GLY A 647 14.22 6.99 -9.28
C GLY A 647 13.84 6.84 -7.80
N PRO A 648 14.82 6.82 -6.90
CA PRO A 648 14.60 6.59 -5.46
C PRO A 648 13.67 7.60 -4.77
N LEU A 649 13.49 8.81 -5.29
CA LEU A 649 12.54 9.83 -4.80
C LEU A 649 11.20 9.79 -5.54
N GLY A 650 10.86 8.70 -6.20
CA GLY A 650 9.76 8.62 -7.16
C GLY A 650 8.36 8.41 -6.58
N VAL A 651 8.18 8.49 -5.26
CA VAL A 651 6.87 8.42 -4.57
C VAL A 651 6.67 9.71 -3.78
N PRO A 652 5.48 10.35 -3.85
CA PRO A 652 5.25 11.66 -3.23
C PRO A 652 5.20 11.66 -1.70
N GLY A 653 4.92 10.54 -1.05
CA GLY A 653 4.80 10.33 0.39
C GLY A 653 5.04 8.88 0.74
N ASP A 654 4.40 8.38 1.79
CA ASP A 654 4.37 6.96 2.08
C ASP A 654 3.56 6.21 1.02
N ASP A 655 3.83 4.93 0.84
CA ASP A 655 3.09 4.10 -0.12
C ASP A 655 1.83 3.47 0.50
N ASP A 656 1.79 3.42 1.83
CA ASP A 656 0.67 3.00 2.68
C ASP A 656 -0.08 1.75 2.16
N GLY A 657 0.64 0.65 2.16
CA GLY A 657 0.07 -0.62 1.74
C GLY A 657 -0.21 -0.75 0.25
N GLY A 658 0.34 0.15 -0.57
CA GLY A 658 0.09 0.21 -2.00
C GLY A 658 -1.01 1.19 -2.38
N GLU A 659 -1.52 2.01 -1.43
CA GLU A 659 -2.60 2.96 -1.70
C GLU A 659 -2.14 4.09 -2.63
N THR A 660 -1.03 4.76 -2.31
CA THR A 660 -0.43 5.81 -3.17
C THR A 660 -0.09 5.29 -4.56
N SER A 661 0.40 4.05 -4.64
CA SER A 661 0.67 3.36 -5.90
C SER A 661 -0.61 3.02 -6.66
N SER A 662 -1.68 2.58 -5.99
CA SER A 662 -2.98 2.26 -6.62
C SER A 662 -3.66 3.50 -7.17
N TRP A 663 -3.55 4.65 -6.47
CA TRP A 663 -3.99 5.94 -6.99
C TRP A 663 -3.30 6.27 -8.33
N TYR A 664 -1.95 6.07 -8.38
CA TYR A 664 -1.21 6.28 -9.64
C TYR A 664 -1.71 5.35 -10.75
N VAL A 665 -1.90 4.06 -10.46
CA VAL A 665 -2.37 3.07 -11.44
C VAL A 665 -3.72 3.48 -12.04
N LEU A 666 -4.72 3.75 -11.21
CA LEU A 666 -6.05 4.12 -11.66
C LEU A 666 -6.04 5.45 -12.41
N SER A 667 -5.37 6.46 -11.86
CA SER A 667 -5.26 7.79 -12.47
C SER A 667 -4.51 7.78 -13.82
N ALA A 668 -3.48 6.94 -13.95
CA ALA A 668 -2.74 6.75 -15.20
C ALA A 668 -3.58 6.04 -16.27
N LEU A 669 -4.51 5.17 -15.86
CA LEU A 669 -5.51 4.56 -16.74
C LEU A 669 -6.61 5.55 -17.14
N GLY A 670 -6.80 6.63 -16.39
CA GLY A 670 -7.70 7.73 -16.70
C GLY A 670 -9.04 7.69 -15.98
N PHE A 671 -9.17 7.00 -14.83
CA PHE A 671 -10.37 6.99 -14.01
C PHE A 671 -10.03 6.76 -12.53
N TYR A 672 -10.96 7.07 -11.61
CA TYR A 672 -10.76 6.92 -10.17
C TYR A 672 -12.12 6.77 -9.45
N PRO A 673 -12.25 5.96 -8.40
CA PRO A 673 -13.45 5.85 -7.59
C PRO A 673 -13.41 6.91 -6.47
N VAL A 674 -14.07 8.04 -6.63
CA VAL A 674 -14.11 9.12 -5.62
C VAL A 674 -14.77 8.66 -4.32
N CYS A 675 -15.79 7.80 -4.44
CA CYS A 675 -16.60 7.32 -3.33
C CYS A 675 -16.71 5.79 -3.37
N PRO A 676 -15.72 5.03 -2.84
CA PRO A 676 -15.88 3.59 -2.60
C PRO A 676 -17.18 3.29 -1.83
N GLY A 677 -17.92 2.28 -2.30
CA GLY A 677 -19.31 2.05 -1.89
C GLY A 677 -20.34 2.60 -2.89
N SER A 678 -19.93 3.50 -3.78
CA SER A 678 -20.71 3.88 -4.96
C SER A 678 -20.14 3.17 -6.19
N PRO A 679 -20.94 2.45 -7.00
CA PRO A 679 -20.41 1.62 -8.10
C PRO A 679 -20.07 2.43 -9.35
N VAL A 680 -19.45 3.60 -9.20
CA VAL A 680 -19.06 4.50 -10.29
C VAL A 680 -17.57 4.82 -10.25
N TYR A 681 -17.05 5.29 -11.39
CA TYR A 681 -15.68 5.76 -11.56
C TYR A 681 -15.71 7.08 -12.31
N GLU A 682 -15.08 8.10 -11.77
CA GLU A 682 -14.90 9.41 -12.38
C GLU A 682 -13.77 9.37 -13.42
N ILE A 683 -13.95 10.11 -14.52
CA ILE A 683 -13.02 10.09 -15.66
C ILE A 683 -12.01 11.23 -15.54
N GLY A 684 -10.74 10.87 -15.34
CA GLY A 684 -9.62 11.77 -15.38
C GLY A 684 -9.04 11.96 -16.79
N SER A 685 -7.71 11.80 -16.92
CA SER A 685 -7.02 11.89 -18.21
C SER A 685 -5.94 10.81 -18.28
N PRO A 686 -6.10 9.78 -19.12
CA PRO A 686 -5.12 8.68 -19.23
C PRO A 686 -3.78 9.18 -19.78
N ILE A 687 -2.69 8.47 -19.45
CA ILE A 687 -1.34 8.80 -19.95
C ILE A 687 -0.85 7.84 -21.05
N PHE A 688 -1.67 6.85 -21.40
CA PHE A 688 -1.36 5.88 -22.44
C PHE A 688 -2.39 5.98 -23.58
N PRO A 689 -1.96 5.96 -24.84
CA PRO A 689 -2.87 6.00 -25.99
C PRO A 689 -3.87 4.86 -26.03
N ARG A 690 -3.48 3.69 -25.49
CA ARG A 690 -4.36 2.53 -25.38
C ARG A 690 -3.95 1.67 -24.19
N SER A 691 -4.92 1.33 -23.36
CA SER A 691 -4.79 0.40 -22.24
C SER A 691 -5.83 -0.72 -22.38
N VAL A 692 -5.46 -1.93 -21.99
CA VAL A 692 -6.36 -3.09 -21.92
C VAL A 692 -6.24 -3.65 -20.51
N ILE A 693 -7.35 -3.73 -19.81
CA ILE A 693 -7.46 -4.27 -18.44
C ILE A 693 -8.18 -5.61 -18.55
N ARG A 694 -7.47 -6.69 -18.26
CA ARG A 694 -8.07 -8.02 -18.10
C ARG A 694 -8.64 -8.12 -16.69
N MET A 695 -9.95 -7.90 -16.55
CA MET A 695 -10.63 -7.91 -15.26
C MET A 695 -10.65 -9.32 -14.64
N GLY A 696 -10.83 -9.41 -13.34
CA GLY A 696 -10.84 -10.67 -12.59
C GLY A 696 -11.90 -11.70 -13.01
N ASN A 697 -12.91 -11.28 -13.76
CA ASN A 697 -13.91 -12.16 -14.38
C ASN A 697 -13.52 -12.64 -15.80
N GLY A 698 -12.29 -12.36 -16.25
CA GLY A 698 -11.75 -12.74 -17.57
C GLY A 698 -12.25 -11.88 -18.74
N ARG A 699 -13.02 -10.80 -18.48
CA ARG A 699 -13.45 -9.84 -19.50
C ARG A 699 -12.43 -8.71 -19.62
N GLU A 700 -12.43 -8.04 -20.77
CA GLU A 700 -11.51 -6.92 -21.02
C GLU A 700 -12.25 -5.59 -20.97
N PHE A 701 -11.64 -4.62 -20.26
CA PHE A 701 -11.99 -3.22 -20.37
C PHE A 701 -10.88 -2.50 -21.13
N THR A 702 -11.19 -1.99 -22.30
CA THR A 702 -10.25 -1.28 -23.18
C THR A 702 -10.48 0.22 -23.09
N ILE A 703 -9.42 0.99 -22.89
CA ILE A 703 -9.44 2.46 -22.90
C ILE A 703 -8.57 2.90 -24.08
N ILE A 704 -9.13 3.74 -24.96
CA ILE A 704 -8.47 4.28 -26.14
C ILE A 704 -8.51 5.81 -26.04
N ALA A 705 -7.34 6.45 -25.93
CA ALA A 705 -7.18 7.89 -25.87
C ALA A 705 -6.57 8.41 -27.20
N ASN A 706 -7.44 8.65 -28.18
CA ASN A 706 -7.02 9.09 -29.50
C ASN A 706 -6.37 10.46 -29.45
N GLY A 707 -5.15 10.58 -29.94
CA GLY A 707 -4.38 11.80 -29.96
C GLY A 707 -3.74 12.17 -28.62
N ASP A 708 -3.75 11.27 -27.59
CA ASP A 708 -3.11 11.51 -26.31
C ASP A 708 -1.64 11.92 -26.45
N SER A 709 -1.24 12.91 -25.67
CA SER A 709 0.14 13.36 -25.54
C SER A 709 0.30 14.23 -24.26
N ALA A 710 1.51 14.69 -23.99
CA ALA A 710 1.74 15.65 -22.89
C ALA A 710 0.93 16.95 -23.03
N LYS A 711 0.60 17.36 -24.25
CA LYS A 711 -0.23 18.55 -24.54
C LYS A 711 -1.71 18.22 -24.63
N ASN A 712 -2.05 17.16 -25.36
CA ASN A 712 -3.42 16.73 -25.61
C ASN A 712 -3.90 15.91 -24.40
N LYS A 713 -4.26 16.59 -23.33
CA LYS A 713 -4.72 16.01 -22.07
C LYS A 713 -6.22 16.22 -21.82
N TYR A 714 -6.88 17.02 -22.64
CA TYR A 714 -8.28 17.40 -22.46
C TYR A 714 -9.19 16.58 -23.35
N ILE A 715 -10.22 16.00 -22.75
CA ILE A 715 -11.24 15.23 -23.47
C ILE A 715 -12.12 16.17 -24.28
N GLN A 716 -12.21 15.93 -25.59
CA GLN A 716 -13.08 16.67 -26.51
C GLN A 716 -14.43 15.99 -26.68
N SER A 717 -14.46 14.65 -26.68
CA SER A 717 -15.65 13.83 -26.68
C SER A 717 -15.30 12.41 -26.18
N ALA A 718 -16.29 11.69 -25.71
CA ALA A 718 -16.14 10.32 -25.25
C ALA A 718 -17.25 9.41 -25.81
N THR A 719 -16.93 8.12 -25.96
CA THR A 719 -17.93 7.07 -26.20
C THR A 719 -17.63 5.87 -25.31
N LEU A 720 -18.67 5.23 -24.82
CA LEU A 720 -18.57 3.94 -24.13
C LEU A 720 -19.36 2.90 -24.92
N ASN A 721 -18.68 1.81 -25.33
CA ASN A 721 -19.26 0.76 -26.18
C ASN A 721 -19.89 1.30 -27.48
N GLY A 722 -19.32 2.36 -28.06
CA GLY A 722 -19.79 3.01 -29.28
C GLY A 722 -20.94 4.00 -29.10
N HIS A 723 -21.46 4.18 -27.89
CA HIS A 723 -22.49 5.18 -27.57
C HIS A 723 -21.85 6.45 -27.03
N PRO A 724 -22.36 7.63 -27.34
CA PRO A 724 -21.88 8.89 -26.75
C PRO A 724 -21.90 8.85 -25.23
N LEU A 725 -20.84 9.35 -24.61
CA LEU A 725 -20.71 9.49 -23.16
C LEU A 725 -20.45 10.96 -22.85
N ASP A 726 -21.50 11.69 -22.50
CA ASP A 726 -21.43 13.13 -22.23
C ASP A 726 -21.13 13.43 -20.75
N LYS A 727 -21.32 12.45 -19.86
CA LYS A 727 -21.01 12.53 -18.44
C LYS A 727 -19.55 12.16 -18.12
N PRO A 728 -18.90 12.82 -17.13
CA PRO A 728 -17.49 12.54 -16.78
C PRO A 728 -17.31 11.32 -15.85
N TRP A 729 -18.15 10.30 -15.99
CA TRP A 729 -18.11 9.08 -15.18
C TRP A 729 -18.79 7.91 -15.90
N PHE A 730 -18.48 6.70 -15.44
CA PHE A 730 -19.14 5.44 -15.84
C PHE A 730 -19.32 4.52 -14.64
N SER A 731 -20.24 3.56 -14.73
CA SER A 731 -20.53 2.60 -13.67
C SER A 731 -19.83 1.26 -13.88
N GLN A 732 -19.64 0.52 -12.78
CA GLN A 732 -19.18 -0.86 -12.81
C GLN A 732 -20.07 -1.75 -13.70
N ALA A 733 -21.37 -1.53 -13.68
CA ALA A 733 -22.33 -2.31 -14.48
C ALA A 733 -22.12 -2.14 -16.00
N GLU A 734 -21.68 -0.94 -16.44
CA GLU A 734 -21.41 -0.63 -17.84
C GLU A 734 -20.15 -1.34 -18.37
N ILE A 735 -19.19 -1.68 -17.47
CA ILE A 735 -17.92 -2.32 -17.85
C ILE A 735 -17.85 -3.81 -17.48
N ALA A 736 -18.66 -4.31 -16.57
CA ALA A 736 -18.55 -5.66 -16.01
C ALA A 736 -18.60 -6.80 -17.02
N LYS A 737 -19.20 -6.59 -18.20
CA LYS A 737 -19.29 -7.59 -19.28
C LYS A 737 -18.20 -7.43 -20.36
N GLY A 738 -17.22 -6.56 -20.11
CA GLY A 738 -16.27 -6.07 -21.08
C GLY A 738 -16.77 -4.80 -21.74
N ALA A 739 -15.88 -3.84 -21.98
CA ALA A 739 -16.24 -2.54 -22.52
C ALA A 739 -15.09 -1.89 -23.31
N THR A 740 -15.43 -0.91 -24.11
CA THR A 740 -14.45 -0.03 -24.76
C THR A 740 -14.83 1.43 -24.52
N LEU A 741 -13.99 2.14 -23.76
CA LEU A 741 -14.05 3.58 -23.57
C LEU A 741 -13.14 4.24 -24.62
N VAL A 742 -13.68 5.13 -25.45
CA VAL A 742 -12.90 5.89 -26.44
C VAL A 742 -12.98 7.36 -26.12
N LEU A 743 -11.82 7.98 -25.91
CA LEU A 743 -11.66 9.39 -25.60
C LEU A 743 -10.98 10.08 -26.79
N GLN A 744 -11.54 11.19 -27.27
CA GLN A 744 -10.88 12.07 -28.23
C GLN A 744 -10.16 13.16 -27.47
N MET A 745 -8.81 13.17 -27.51
CA MET A 745 -7.98 14.07 -26.73
C MET A 745 -7.58 15.30 -27.55
N GLY A 746 -7.52 16.46 -26.87
CA GLY A 746 -7.10 17.72 -27.47
C GLY A 746 -6.22 18.56 -26.53
N ASP A 747 -5.61 19.62 -27.08
CA ASP A 747 -4.66 20.51 -26.38
C ASP A 747 -5.33 21.66 -25.63
N ARG A 748 -6.65 21.79 -25.74
CA ARG A 748 -7.42 22.87 -25.10
C ARG A 748 -8.56 22.30 -24.27
N PRO A 749 -8.89 22.94 -23.13
CA PRO A 749 -10.06 22.56 -22.34
C PRO A 749 -11.34 22.57 -23.18
N ASN A 750 -12.14 21.52 -23.08
CA ASN A 750 -13.52 21.50 -23.54
C ASN A 750 -14.42 21.88 -22.37
N LEU A 751 -15.04 23.06 -22.45
CA LEU A 751 -15.89 23.61 -21.40
C LEU A 751 -17.34 23.10 -21.46
N GLN A 752 -17.66 22.24 -22.44
CA GLN A 752 -19.03 21.75 -22.67
C GLN A 752 -19.19 20.29 -22.22
N TRP A 753 -18.20 19.43 -22.44
CA TRP A 753 -18.28 18.03 -22.09
C TRP A 753 -18.35 17.82 -20.58
N GLY A 754 -19.39 17.14 -20.09
CA GLY A 754 -19.60 16.83 -18.69
C GLY A 754 -19.90 18.05 -17.80
N SER A 755 -20.33 19.17 -18.39
CA SER A 755 -20.55 20.42 -17.63
C SER A 755 -21.97 20.62 -17.16
N ALA A 756 -22.95 19.92 -17.74
CA ALA A 756 -24.35 20.06 -17.36
C ALA A 756 -24.59 19.53 -15.92
N PRO A 757 -25.58 20.10 -15.20
CA PRO A 757 -25.90 19.63 -13.85
C PRO A 757 -26.24 18.14 -13.77
N GLU A 758 -26.94 17.62 -14.77
CA GLU A 758 -27.35 16.22 -14.92
C GLU A 758 -26.20 15.27 -15.26
N ASP A 759 -25.07 15.79 -15.73
CA ASP A 759 -23.88 14.99 -16.04
C ASP A 759 -23.04 14.66 -14.78
N ALA A 760 -23.30 15.33 -13.65
CA ALA A 760 -22.54 15.12 -12.42
C ALA A 760 -22.64 13.67 -11.92
N PRO A 761 -21.57 13.12 -11.33
CA PRO A 761 -21.64 11.82 -10.66
C PRO A 761 -22.72 11.79 -9.56
N PRO A 762 -23.28 10.61 -9.23
CA PRO A 762 -24.29 10.49 -8.17
C PRO A 762 -23.72 10.88 -6.80
N SER A 763 -24.58 11.43 -5.95
CA SER A 763 -24.30 11.78 -4.56
C SER A 763 -25.48 11.40 -3.69
N MET A 764 -25.28 11.24 -2.38
CA MET A 764 -26.37 10.90 -1.44
C MET A 764 -27.57 11.84 -1.59
N SER A 765 -27.34 13.16 -1.66
CA SER A 765 -28.39 14.17 -1.80
C SER A 765 -29.14 14.13 -3.14
N THR A 766 -28.55 13.62 -4.21
CA THR A 766 -29.18 13.52 -5.53
C THR A 766 -29.96 12.22 -5.71
N THR A 767 -29.52 11.14 -5.08
CA THR A 767 -30.18 9.82 -5.18
C THR A 767 -31.41 9.67 -4.28
N THR A 768 -31.56 10.54 -3.27
CA THR A 768 -32.74 10.52 -2.37
C THR A 768 -33.93 11.36 -2.88
N SER A 769 -33.69 12.28 -3.86
CA SER A 769 -34.76 13.15 -4.39
C SER A 769 -35.69 12.50 -5.43
N ASP A 770 -35.35 11.33 -5.95
CA ASP A 770 -36.14 10.64 -6.99
C ASP A 770 -37.17 9.62 -6.40
N GLN A 771 -37.36 9.60 -5.07
CA GLN A 771 -38.25 8.63 -4.39
C GLN A 771 -39.32 9.26 -3.50
N ASP A 772 -39.58 10.61 -3.54
CA ASP A 772 -40.72 11.27 -2.87
C ASP A 772 -41.87 11.56 -3.80
#